data_89ab242af31d7e9afac0984576943208
#
_entry.id   89ab242af31d7e9afac0984576943208
#
_cell.length_a   1.000
_cell.length_b   1.000
_cell.length_c   1.000
_cell.angle_alpha   90.00
_cell.angle_beta   90.00
_cell.angle_gamma   90.00
#
_symmetry.space_group_name_H-M   'P 1'
#
loop_
_entity.id
_entity.type
_entity.pdbx_description
1 polymer ?
#
loop_
_entity_poly.entity_id
_entity_poly.type
_entity_poly.pdbx_seq_one_letter_code
_entity_poly.pdbx_strand_id
1 'polypeptide(L)'
;MKTTFTLLLSAFAVLLISATTLNKKTYKNGTFDLLTNNKIDTPDQDRFVKVTLAQGEFTEPTEMTILPNLDILVAQRRGEVLIYKNLTKKIKEAGKLDVYFKTSNPDVNAEEGLLGMAADPKFAVNKYIYLFYSPFDKSVNRLSRFKLVNDQIVKESEKIILQFYSQREICCHTGGSIAFGSDNLLYVSTGDNSTPFDAPKQQYVNKGYAPLDNRKGLEQYDARRSAGNTNDLRGKILRIKVNEDGTYSIPDGNLFPKNSPKTRPEIYVMGDRNPYRISVDQKTNFLYWGEVGPDASNDDDLRGPRGYDEVNQARKAGNFGWPLFIGNNYPYKAYDYTNGANGDAFNPAKPINNSPNNTGLEQLPPAQPAYIWYPYGESKEFPQVGAGGRTAMAGPVYYATANSPYPAYYNGKLIIYEWVRGWVKAVTMNAQGDYVSMEPFMSNVSLAAPIDMELGPDGKLYILEYGKGWFTKNPDAAITRIDYLKGNRPPTVESLNIAKTSGLLPYKMTATVTAKDPDGDALTYVWNLGKGITKTTTTPSLQYTFTKAGEYPVSVTVSDKSKASAKSAVVSVFAGNEHPNVVIDLAGNKSFYFPNKSVDYKVLVSDKGAKVNNSRIYISNTYTEGTDLAGAQLGHQQAAQTLVGKTLMLKADCSTCHKESAVSIGPAFDKIAAKYKSDSKASDYLASKVIGGSQGVWGEVPMPAHTAMKEAEVKKITEWIMTLGNKEAVKASLPTSGKIIPPAATDKKKSVLTLKATYTDAGGAGLKPLTTTNVINLKSSIIDADDIKDFGGFERKDIYGGEKLVLTKDNGWIAIKNVDLSGISGFGYSFLNLDPGSDGEIEIRLDDSKGIMIGKSTFRKSIPINMLSDGKFHSIYFVFKELKTGDKKNRPIIQSITVEPK
;
A
#
# COMPACT_ATOMS: atom_id res chain seq x y z
N MET A 1 -25.62 -48.10 -50.43
CA MET A 1 -25.01 -47.52 -49.25
C MET A 1 -24.29 -46.16 -49.46
N LYS A 2 -24.02 -45.74 -50.68
CA LYS A 2 -23.42 -44.43 -51.00
C LYS A 2 -24.44 -43.30 -51.24
N THR A 3 -25.69 -43.59 -51.51
CA THR A 3 -26.76 -42.63 -51.84
C THR A 3 -27.51 -42.13 -50.59
N THR A 4 -27.45 -42.84 -49.49
CA THR A 4 -28.13 -42.45 -48.22
C THR A 4 -27.27 -41.47 -47.38
N PHE A 5 -25.97 -41.40 -47.58
CA PHE A 5 -25.06 -40.53 -46.81
C PHE A 5 -25.06 -39.10 -47.34
N THR A 6 -25.35 -38.91 -48.65
CA THR A 6 -25.40 -37.57 -49.28
C THR A 6 -26.69 -36.81 -48.97
N LEU A 7 -27.78 -37.53 -48.72
CA LEU A 7 -29.04 -36.90 -48.31
C LEU A 7 -29.08 -36.46 -46.82
N LEU A 8 -28.30 -37.13 -45.96
CA LEU A 8 -28.17 -36.72 -44.53
C LEU A 8 -27.29 -35.47 -44.34
N LEU A 9 -26.23 -35.32 -45.18
CA LEU A 9 -25.40 -34.10 -45.12
C LEU A 9 -26.11 -32.86 -45.66
N SER A 10 -26.97 -33.03 -46.72
CA SER A 10 -27.77 -31.91 -47.24
C SER A 10 -28.87 -31.48 -46.29
N ALA A 11 -29.46 -32.41 -45.53
CA ALA A 11 -30.47 -32.08 -44.49
C ALA A 11 -29.85 -31.33 -43.29
N PHE A 12 -28.60 -31.68 -42.94
CA PHE A 12 -27.90 -30.98 -41.83
C PHE A 12 -27.41 -29.58 -42.24
N ALA A 13 -26.98 -29.37 -43.48
CA ALA A 13 -26.63 -28.06 -44.01
C ALA A 13 -27.83 -27.13 -44.16
N VAL A 14 -29.00 -27.64 -44.50
CA VAL A 14 -30.26 -26.86 -44.61
C VAL A 14 -30.83 -26.53 -43.21
N LEU A 15 -30.62 -27.38 -42.20
CA LEU A 15 -31.00 -27.10 -40.81
C LEU A 15 -30.07 -26.04 -40.14
N LEU A 16 -28.79 -26.03 -40.50
CA LEU A 16 -27.84 -25.01 -40.00
C LEU A 16 -28.10 -23.61 -40.64
N ILE A 17 -28.47 -23.58 -41.91
CA ILE A 17 -28.80 -22.35 -42.63
C ILE A 17 -30.17 -21.79 -42.16
N SER A 18 -31.12 -22.65 -41.82
CA SER A 18 -32.40 -22.23 -41.28
C SER A 18 -32.33 -21.78 -39.82
N ALA A 19 -31.41 -22.37 -39.01
CA ALA A 19 -31.16 -21.89 -37.63
C ALA A 19 -30.48 -20.53 -37.60
N THR A 20 -29.60 -20.22 -38.54
CA THR A 20 -28.93 -18.91 -38.62
C THR A 20 -29.81 -17.82 -39.21
N THR A 21 -30.83 -18.17 -40.05
CA THR A 21 -31.80 -17.21 -40.57
C THR A 21 -32.97 -16.98 -39.67
N LEU A 22 -33.35 -17.94 -38.79
CA LEU A 22 -34.39 -17.72 -37.78
C LEU A 22 -33.96 -16.82 -36.62
N ASN A 23 -32.64 -16.82 -36.30
CA ASN A 23 -32.11 -15.90 -35.27
C ASN A 23 -31.96 -14.46 -35.76
N LYS A 24 -32.07 -14.18 -37.06
CA LYS A 24 -32.04 -12.80 -37.58
C LYS A 24 -33.42 -12.14 -37.77
N LYS A 25 -34.53 -12.88 -37.55
CA LYS A 25 -35.91 -12.35 -37.80
C LYS A 25 -36.71 -12.05 -36.55
N THR A 26 -36.22 -12.29 -35.36
CA THR A 26 -37.00 -12.06 -34.10
C THR A 26 -36.56 -10.82 -33.32
N TYR A 27 -35.67 -9.97 -33.87
CA TYR A 27 -35.30 -8.70 -33.26
C TYR A 27 -35.61 -7.48 -34.18
N LYS A 28 -36.87 -7.41 -34.60
CA LYS A 28 -37.40 -6.18 -35.20
C LYS A 28 -38.76 -5.89 -34.56
N ASN A 29 -38.75 -5.26 -33.41
CA ASN A 29 -39.69 -4.29 -32.90
C ASN A 29 -39.45 -4.11 -31.38
N GLY A 30 -38.50 -3.30 -31.08
CA GLY A 30 -38.27 -2.80 -29.72
C GLY A 30 -37.14 -1.78 -29.85
N THR A 31 -37.53 -0.53 -29.79
CA THR A 31 -36.69 0.67 -29.76
C THR A 31 -35.35 0.48 -29.05
N PHE A 32 -34.33 0.03 -29.78
CA PHE A 32 -32.93 0.17 -29.44
C PHE A 32 -32.13 0.33 -30.74
N ASP A 33 -32.46 1.39 -31.46
CA ASP A 33 -31.65 1.86 -32.57
C ASP A 33 -30.68 2.92 -32.03
N LEU A 34 -29.66 2.46 -31.27
CA LEU A 34 -28.50 3.24 -30.84
C LEU A 34 -27.21 2.40 -30.79
N LEU A 35 -27.09 1.45 -31.70
CA LEU A 35 -25.80 0.86 -32.01
C LEU A 35 -25.47 1.13 -33.49
N THR A 36 -25.49 2.39 -33.86
CA THR A 36 -24.60 2.85 -34.92
C THR A 36 -23.17 2.69 -34.40
N ASN A 37 -22.28 2.14 -35.21
CA ASN A 37 -20.86 1.91 -34.98
C ASN A 37 -20.05 3.18 -34.58
N ASN A 38 -20.48 3.92 -33.60
CA ASN A 38 -19.63 4.83 -32.86
C ASN A 38 -19.08 4.03 -31.68
N LYS A 39 -17.91 3.43 -31.88
CA LYS A 39 -17.02 3.07 -30.77
C LYS A 39 -16.88 4.36 -29.95
N ILE A 40 -17.64 4.46 -28.85
CA ILE A 40 -17.47 5.60 -27.93
C ILE A 40 -16.10 5.37 -27.33
N ASP A 41 -15.10 6.10 -27.82
CA ASP A 41 -13.73 6.01 -27.33
C ASP A 41 -13.70 6.36 -25.85
N THR A 42 -12.91 5.62 -25.09
CA THR A 42 -12.66 5.92 -23.68
C THR A 42 -12.18 7.36 -23.57
N PRO A 43 -12.83 8.20 -22.75
CA PRO A 43 -12.41 9.59 -22.57
C PRO A 43 -10.95 9.68 -22.16
N ASP A 44 -10.27 10.67 -22.69
CA ASP A 44 -8.87 10.93 -22.42
C ASP A 44 -8.66 11.14 -20.91
N GLN A 45 -7.86 10.29 -20.31
CA GLN A 45 -7.63 10.26 -18.89
C GLN A 45 -6.90 11.51 -18.38
N ASP A 46 -6.10 12.16 -19.22
CA ASP A 46 -5.38 13.40 -18.91
C ASP A 46 -6.30 14.61 -18.70
N ARG A 47 -7.60 14.47 -18.98
CA ARG A 47 -8.61 15.48 -18.70
C ARG A 47 -9.10 15.47 -17.24
N PHE A 48 -8.79 14.45 -16.48
CA PHE A 48 -9.10 14.43 -15.05
C PHE A 48 -8.02 15.19 -14.27
N VAL A 49 -8.47 16.12 -13.44
CA VAL A 49 -7.58 16.97 -12.62
C VAL A 49 -7.90 16.81 -11.16
N LYS A 50 -6.88 16.47 -10.39
CA LYS A 50 -6.93 16.42 -8.93
C LYS A 50 -6.86 17.83 -8.37
N VAL A 51 -7.89 18.23 -7.63
CA VAL A 51 -7.95 19.48 -6.90
C VAL A 51 -7.86 19.18 -5.41
N THR A 52 -6.72 19.43 -4.80
CA THR A 52 -6.55 19.28 -3.37
C THR A 52 -7.27 20.40 -2.62
N LEU A 53 -8.26 20.05 -1.81
CA LEU A 53 -9.05 20.98 -1.01
C LEU A 53 -8.38 21.28 0.34
N ALA A 54 -7.80 20.26 0.96
CA ALA A 54 -7.05 20.36 2.20
C ALA A 54 -6.03 19.21 2.27
N GLN A 55 -4.86 19.45 2.87
CA GLN A 55 -3.80 18.44 2.99
C GLN A 55 -2.99 18.63 4.28
N GLY A 56 -2.55 17.49 4.88
CA GLY A 56 -1.66 17.45 6.04
C GLY A 56 -2.32 17.78 7.37
N GLU A 57 -3.63 17.99 7.38
CA GLU A 57 -4.39 18.38 8.58
C GLU A 57 -5.09 17.18 9.25
N PHE A 58 -5.09 16.03 8.59
CA PHE A 58 -5.81 14.83 9.03
C PHE A 58 -4.88 13.86 9.76
N THR A 59 -5.43 13.22 10.81
CA THR A 59 -4.75 12.19 11.58
C THR A 59 -5.57 10.90 11.52
N GLU A 60 -5.11 9.92 10.70
CA GLU A 60 -5.81 8.65 10.53
C GLU A 60 -7.29 8.85 10.12
N PRO A 61 -7.55 9.57 9.00
CA PRO A 61 -8.92 9.78 8.55
C PRO A 61 -9.54 8.43 8.15
N THR A 62 -10.82 8.24 8.43
CA THR A 62 -11.51 6.98 8.17
C THR A 62 -12.62 7.11 7.14
N GLU A 63 -13.59 7.97 7.31
CA GLU A 63 -14.70 8.16 6.41
C GLU A 63 -15.06 9.65 6.33
N MET A 64 -15.64 10.10 5.25
CA MET A 64 -16.15 11.45 5.08
C MET A 64 -17.64 11.44 4.74
N THR A 65 -18.30 12.57 4.86
CA THR A 65 -19.62 12.80 4.26
C THR A 65 -19.75 14.23 3.78
N ILE A 66 -20.34 14.40 2.60
CA ILE A 66 -20.45 15.69 1.92
C ILE A 66 -21.84 16.26 2.19
N LEU A 67 -21.88 17.42 2.82
CA LEU A 67 -23.11 18.11 3.14
C LEU A 67 -23.72 18.83 1.92
N PRO A 68 -25.02 19.14 1.93
CA PRO A 68 -25.68 19.82 0.78
C PRO A 68 -25.05 21.15 0.34
N ASN A 69 -24.32 21.83 1.20
CA ASN A 69 -23.60 23.08 0.92
C ASN A 69 -22.14 22.87 0.51
N LEU A 70 -21.74 21.61 0.26
CA LEU A 70 -20.37 21.18 -0.06
C LEU A 70 -19.36 21.37 1.08
N ASP A 71 -19.80 21.60 2.31
CA ASP A 71 -18.95 21.38 3.48
C ASP A 71 -18.73 19.86 3.65
N ILE A 72 -17.56 19.45 4.13
CA ILE A 72 -17.20 18.03 4.22
C ILE A 72 -16.84 17.72 5.67
N LEU A 73 -17.56 16.79 6.27
CA LEU A 73 -17.19 16.19 7.54
C LEU A 73 -16.22 15.03 7.32
N VAL A 74 -15.22 14.91 8.19
CA VAL A 74 -14.23 13.82 8.17
C VAL A 74 -14.14 13.23 9.56
N ALA A 75 -14.39 11.93 9.66
CA ALA A 75 -14.13 11.14 10.84
C ALA A 75 -12.65 10.78 10.92
N GLN A 76 -12.07 10.82 12.11
CA GLN A 76 -10.72 10.36 12.36
C GLN A 76 -10.77 9.23 13.40
N ARG A 77 -10.00 8.17 13.17
CA ARG A 77 -10.05 6.94 13.98
C ARG A 77 -9.96 7.19 15.49
N ARG A 78 -9.27 8.23 15.92
CA ARG A 78 -9.06 8.58 17.34
C ARG A 78 -10.22 9.36 17.96
N GLY A 79 -11.33 9.51 17.22
CA GLY A 79 -12.59 10.09 17.70
C GLY A 79 -12.85 11.53 17.29
N GLU A 80 -11.88 12.25 16.71
CA GLU A 80 -12.10 13.61 16.23
C GLU A 80 -12.98 13.59 14.96
N VAL A 81 -13.89 14.54 14.88
CA VAL A 81 -14.64 14.88 13.66
C VAL A 81 -14.23 16.28 13.24
N LEU A 82 -13.69 16.38 12.05
CA LEU A 82 -13.31 17.64 11.41
C LEU A 82 -14.35 18.07 10.39
N ILE A 83 -14.50 19.37 10.20
CA ILE A 83 -15.32 19.93 9.12
C ILE A 83 -14.47 20.84 8.23
N TYR A 84 -14.39 20.52 6.95
CA TYR A 84 -13.88 21.42 5.92
C TYR A 84 -15.00 22.33 5.45
N LYS A 85 -14.80 23.64 5.53
CA LYS A 85 -15.77 24.67 5.11
C LYS A 85 -15.53 25.07 3.66
N ASN A 86 -16.43 24.69 2.78
CA ASN A 86 -16.27 24.97 1.35
C ASN A 86 -16.17 26.49 1.04
N LEU A 87 -16.87 27.34 1.79
CA LEU A 87 -16.83 28.79 1.55
C LEU A 87 -15.48 29.41 1.95
N THR A 88 -14.95 29.07 3.11
CA THR A 88 -13.73 29.69 3.67
C THR A 88 -12.46 28.89 3.40
N LYS A 89 -12.59 27.67 2.90
CA LYS A 89 -11.49 26.73 2.63
C LYS A 89 -10.67 26.38 3.89
N LYS A 90 -11.31 26.44 5.07
CA LYS A 90 -10.68 26.17 6.36
C LYS A 90 -11.25 24.89 6.98
N ILE A 91 -10.41 24.21 7.73
CA ILE A 91 -10.80 23.08 8.59
C ILE A 91 -11.02 23.58 10.01
N LYS A 92 -12.02 23.00 10.66
CA LYS A 92 -12.32 23.18 12.09
C LYS A 92 -12.60 21.81 12.70
N GLU A 93 -12.39 21.68 14.00
CA GLU A 93 -12.93 20.55 14.76
C GLU A 93 -14.43 20.75 14.99
N ALA A 94 -15.22 19.78 14.57
CA ALA A 94 -16.66 19.75 14.78
C ALA A 94 -17.05 18.97 16.06
N GLY A 95 -16.13 18.23 16.63
CA GLY A 95 -16.31 17.51 17.89
C GLY A 95 -15.37 16.34 18.04
N LYS A 96 -15.42 15.72 19.22
CA LYS A 96 -14.61 14.54 19.52
C LYS A 96 -15.40 13.57 20.40
N LEU A 97 -15.36 12.29 20.04
CA LEU A 97 -15.87 11.17 20.84
C LEU A 97 -14.71 10.50 21.60
N ASP A 98 -15.01 9.96 22.77
CA ASP A 98 -14.08 9.12 23.51
C ASP A 98 -14.18 7.67 23.01
N VAL A 99 -13.16 7.23 22.28
CA VAL A 99 -13.17 5.95 21.56
C VAL A 99 -11.98 5.07 21.92
N TYR A 100 -12.20 3.77 21.88
CA TYR A 100 -11.17 2.77 22.01
C TYR A 100 -10.48 2.59 20.64
N PHE A 101 -9.21 2.94 20.56
CA PHE A 101 -8.41 2.85 19.32
C PHE A 101 -7.02 2.26 19.54
N LYS A 102 -6.71 1.86 20.77
CA LYS A 102 -5.49 1.18 21.17
C LYS A 102 -5.79 0.09 22.18
N THR A 103 -5.04 -1.02 22.08
CA THR A 103 -5.09 -2.07 23.10
C THR A 103 -4.39 -1.61 24.40
N SER A 104 -4.49 -2.41 25.45
CA SER A 104 -3.72 -2.19 26.69
C SER A 104 -2.21 -2.30 26.45
N ASN A 105 -1.77 -3.05 25.43
CA ASN A 105 -0.40 -3.02 24.95
C ASN A 105 -0.21 -1.77 24.04
N PRO A 106 0.57 -0.77 24.45
CA PRO A 106 0.75 0.48 23.70
C PRO A 106 1.42 0.29 22.34
N ASP A 107 2.07 -0.82 22.12
CA ASP A 107 2.71 -1.17 20.85
C ASP A 107 1.73 -1.81 19.83
N VAL A 108 0.51 -2.12 20.26
CA VAL A 108 -0.54 -2.71 19.42
C VAL A 108 -1.68 -1.71 19.22
N ASN A 109 -1.85 -1.25 17.98
CA ASN A 109 -3.03 -0.48 17.60
C ASN A 109 -4.22 -1.42 17.39
N ALA A 110 -5.41 -0.97 17.82
CA ALA A 110 -6.66 -1.57 17.41
C ALA A 110 -7.17 -0.86 16.15
N GLU A 111 -7.81 -1.59 15.24
CA GLU A 111 -8.50 -0.96 14.11
C GLU A 111 -9.75 -0.19 14.54
N GLU A 112 -10.25 -0.50 15.73
CA GLU A 112 -11.39 0.21 16.33
C GLU A 112 -11.11 1.72 16.50
N GLY A 113 -12.17 2.45 16.78
CA GLY A 113 -12.16 3.90 16.93
C GLY A 113 -13.45 4.51 16.40
N LEU A 114 -13.36 5.69 15.82
CA LEU A 114 -14.43 6.30 15.03
C LEU A 114 -14.16 5.94 13.56
N LEU A 115 -15.01 5.09 12.98
CA LEU A 115 -14.74 4.44 11.70
C LEU A 115 -15.73 4.82 10.61
N GLY A 116 -16.99 5.14 10.97
CA GLY A 116 -18.03 5.42 10.03
C GLY A 116 -18.76 6.73 10.28
N MET A 117 -19.16 7.35 9.16
CA MET A 117 -19.90 8.61 9.17
C MET A 117 -20.83 8.71 7.96
N ALA A 118 -22.07 9.13 8.20
CA ALA A 118 -22.98 9.54 7.12
C ALA A 118 -23.87 10.69 7.58
N ALA A 119 -24.18 11.62 6.67
CA ALA A 119 -25.25 12.60 6.88
C ALA A 119 -26.61 11.94 6.60
N ASP A 120 -27.62 12.35 7.36
CA ASP A 120 -29.00 11.91 7.11
C ASP A 120 -29.46 12.38 5.71
N PRO A 121 -30.21 11.59 4.94
CA PRO A 121 -30.75 12.00 3.65
C PRO A 121 -31.56 13.31 3.72
N LYS A 122 -32.15 13.63 4.89
CA LYS A 122 -32.86 14.88 5.17
C LYS A 122 -32.03 15.87 5.98
N PHE A 123 -30.70 15.80 5.91
CA PHE A 123 -29.79 16.65 6.69
C PHE A 123 -30.06 18.15 6.56
N ALA A 124 -30.46 18.61 5.38
CA ALA A 124 -30.83 20.02 5.17
C ALA A 124 -31.89 20.52 6.18
N VAL A 125 -32.78 19.63 6.63
CA VAL A 125 -33.88 19.90 7.57
C VAL A 125 -33.54 19.52 9.00
N ASN A 126 -33.15 18.26 9.22
CA ASN A 126 -33.05 17.69 10.58
C ASN A 126 -31.65 17.82 11.22
N LYS A 127 -30.61 18.11 10.43
CA LYS A 127 -29.22 18.24 10.87
C LYS A 127 -28.65 16.99 11.54
N TYR A 128 -29.18 15.81 11.22
CA TYR A 128 -28.67 14.56 11.77
C TYR A 128 -27.44 14.06 11.03
N ILE A 129 -26.49 13.51 11.78
CA ILE A 129 -25.36 12.71 11.31
C ILE A 129 -25.35 11.40 12.08
N TYR A 130 -24.87 10.37 11.44
CA TYR A 130 -24.69 9.03 12.02
C TYR A 130 -23.19 8.74 12.14
N LEU A 131 -22.81 8.20 13.28
CA LEU A 131 -21.43 7.84 13.58
C LEU A 131 -21.39 6.37 14.03
N PHE A 132 -20.48 5.59 13.42
CA PHE A 132 -20.16 4.24 13.89
C PHE A 132 -18.81 4.26 14.59
N TYR A 133 -18.78 3.84 15.84
CA TYR A 133 -17.60 3.95 16.67
C TYR A 133 -17.55 2.90 17.78
N SER A 134 -16.37 2.71 18.34
CA SER A 134 -16.10 1.84 19.47
C SER A 134 -15.90 2.70 20.72
N PRO A 135 -16.92 2.85 21.62
CA PRO A 135 -16.79 3.68 22.82
C PRO A 135 -15.70 3.14 23.73
N PHE A 136 -14.97 4.03 24.39
CA PHE A 136 -13.84 3.65 25.25
C PHE A 136 -14.27 2.81 26.46
N ASP A 137 -15.41 3.14 27.07
CA ASP A 137 -15.91 2.59 28.33
C ASP A 137 -16.57 1.20 28.20
N LYS A 138 -16.85 0.73 26.98
CA LYS A 138 -17.60 -0.51 26.76
C LYS A 138 -17.00 -1.33 25.61
N SER A 139 -16.98 -2.65 25.78
CA SER A 139 -16.56 -3.61 24.74
C SER A 139 -17.66 -3.84 23.70
N VAL A 140 -18.02 -2.78 22.98
CA VAL A 140 -19.05 -2.80 21.93
C VAL A 140 -18.63 -1.95 20.74
N ASN A 141 -19.20 -2.24 19.59
CA ASN A 141 -19.30 -1.30 18.47
C ASN A 141 -20.69 -0.68 18.49
N ARG A 142 -20.79 0.59 18.18
CA ARG A 142 -22.01 1.39 18.36
C ARG A 142 -22.27 2.27 17.14
N LEU A 143 -23.51 2.26 16.68
CA LEU A 143 -24.09 3.22 15.75
C LEU A 143 -24.92 4.22 16.55
N SER A 144 -24.60 5.49 16.49
CA SER A 144 -25.36 6.57 17.12
C SER A 144 -25.71 7.67 16.12
N ARG A 145 -26.84 8.34 16.37
CA ARG A 145 -27.27 9.55 15.67
C ARG A 145 -27.02 10.78 16.55
N PHE A 146 -26.45 11.82 15.96
CA PHE A 146 -26.17 13.11 16.61
C PHE A 146 -26.79 14.26 15.80
N LYS A 147 -26.96 15.44 16.40
CA LYS A 147 -27.22 16.69 15.70
C LYS A 147 -25.92 17.45 15.47
N LEU A 148 -25.78 18.01 14.27
CA LEU A 148 -24.74 18.99 13.92
C LEU A 148 -25.37 20.38 13.90
N VAL A 149 -24.95 21.26 14.84
CA VAL A 149 -25.49 22.63 14.96
C VAL A 149 -24.31 23.60 15.00
N ASN A 150 -24.33 24.62 14.16
CA ASN A 150 -23.27 25.62 14.06
C ASN A 150 -21.85 25.01 13.89
N ASP A 151 -21.73 24.04 13.05
CA ASP A 151 -20.50 23.27 12.78
C ASP A 151 -20.01 22.44 14.01
N GLN A 152 -20.84 22.20 15.02
CA GLN A 152 -20.50 21.42 16.20
C GLN A 152 -21.46 20.25 16.40
N ILE A 153 -20.89 19.09 16.75
CA ILE A 153 -21.66 17.92 17.17
C ILE A 153 -22.20 18.17 18.57
N VAL A 154 -23.50 18.17 18.71
CA VAL A 154 -24.18 18.29 20.01
C VAL A 154 -24.17 16.91 20.69
N LYS A 155 -23.24 16.68 21.61
CA LYS A 155 -23.03 15.36 22.27
C LYS A 155 -24.29 14.90 23.02
N GLU A 156 -24.98 15.83 23.68
CA GLU A 156 -26.20 15.57 24.45
C GLU A 156 -27.37 15.12 23.56
N SER A 157 -27.26 15.31 22.26
CA SER A 157 -28.25 14.84 21.28
C SER A 157 -28.07 13.38 20.87
N GLU A 158 -27.07 12.70 21.40
CA GLU A 158 -26.79 11.31 21.06
C GLU A 158 -28.02 10.44 21.24
N LYS A 159 -28.34 9.68 20.19
CA LYS A 159 -29.31 8.58 20.22
C LYS A 159 -28.59 7.32 19.75
N ILE A 160 -28.39 6.39 20.67
CA ILE A 160 -27.84 5.07 20.34
C ILE A 160 -28.89 4.32 19.54
N ILE A 161 -28.59 4.03 18.27
CA ILE A 161 -29.48 3.28 17.37
C ILE A 161 -29.28 1.79 17.58
N LEU A 162 -28.02 1.33 17.52
CA LEU A 162 -27.64 -0.06 17.62
C LEU A 162 -26.28 -0.18 18.30
N GLN A 163 -26.11 -1.20 19.12
CA GLN A 163 -24.79 -1.60 19.63
C GLN A 163 -24.73 -3.12 19.79
N PHE A 164 -23.55 -3.68 19.64
CA PHE A 164 -23.30 -5.11 19.80
C PHE A 164 -21.88 -5.34 20.32
N TYR A 165 -21.65 -6.50 20.91
CA TYR A 165 -20.38 -6.88 21.50
C TYR A 165 -19.24 -6.86 20.47
N SER A 166 -18.08 -6.28 20.84
CA SER A 166 -16.80 -6.38 20.15
C SER A 166 -15.74 -6.79 21.16
N GLN A 167 -15.03 -7.89 20.89
CA GLN A 167 -13.93 -8.31 21.74
C GLN A 167 -12.80 -7.31 21.66
N ARG A 168 -12.32 -6.83 22.81
CA ARG A 168 -11.17 -5.95 22.94
C ARG A 168 -9.87 -6.74 22.99
N GLU A 169 -8.75 -6.03 22.97
CA GLU A 169 -7.38 -6.57 23.07
C GLU A 169 -7.01 -7.50 21.88
N ILE A 170 -7.72 -7.38 20.77
CA ILE A 170 -7.35 -7.96 19.49
C ILE A 170 -7.16 -6.83 18.47
N CYS A 171 -6.39 -7.12 17.39
CA CYS A 171 -5.97 -6.09 16.44
C CYS A 171 -7.13 -5.57 15.58
N CYS A 172 -7.91 -6.46 14.99
CA CYS A 172 -8.31 -6.19 13.60
C CYS A 172 -9.76 -6.55 13.30
N HIS A 173 -10.21 -6.11 12.12
CA HIS A 173 -11.48 -6.39 11.47
C HIS A 173 -12.69 -5.76 12.18
N THR A 174 -12.83 -4.45 12.06
CA THR A 174 -13.95 -3.72 12.66
C THR A 174 -15.00 -3.31 11.62
N GLY A 175 -14.62 -3.12 10.34
CA GLY A 175 -15.50 -2.55 9.33
C GLY A 175 -15.87 -1.10 9.66
N GLY A 176 -17.15 -0.77 9.63
CA GLY A 176 -17.70 0.46 10.21
C GLY A 176 -18.28 1.45 9.23
N SER A 177 -18.15 1.25 7.92
CA SER A 177 -18.69 2.18 6.90
C SER A 177 -20.22 2.24 6.93
N ILE A 178 -20.76 3.42 6.66
CA ILE A 178 -22.20 3.72 6.69
C ILE A 178 -22.64 4.26 5.33
N ALA A 179 -23.73 3.72 4.78
CA ALA A 179 -24.32 4.26 3.57
C ALA A 179 -25.85 4.25 3.63
N PHE A 180 -26.49 5.23 2.97
CA PHE A 180 -27.94 5.24 2.77
C PHE A 180 -28.31 4.84 1.35
N GLY A 181 -29.32 3.99 1.23
CA GLY A 181 -29.98 3.75 -0.05
C GLY A 181 -30.95 4.88 -0.44
N SER A 182 -31.37 4.92 -1.70
CA SER A 182 -32.38 5.88 -2.17
C SER A 182 -33.76 5.68 -1.50
N ASP A 183 -33.97 4.53 -0.89
CA ASP A 183 -35.13 4.16 -0.07
C ASP A 183 -35.03 4.65 1.39
N ASN A 184 -33.96 5.41 1.72
CA ASN A 184 -33.62 5.88 3.07
C ASN A 184 -33.38 4.73 4.08
N LEU A 185 -33.07 3.53 3.61
CA LEU A 185 -32.57 2.49 4.50
C LEU A 185 -31.08 2.70 4.77
N LEU A 186 -30.69 2.44 5.99
CA LEU A 186 -29.31 2.61 6.45
C LEU A 186 -28.62 1.26 6.43
N TYR A 187 -27.44 1.22 5.81
CA TYR A 187 -26.54 0.08 5.76
C TYR A 187 -25.31 0.39 6.62
N VAL A 188 -24.86 -0.61 7.40
CA VAL A 188 -23.67 -0.51 8.26
C VAL A 188 -22.84 -1.76 8.10
N SER A 189 -21.59 -1.62 7.72
CA SER A 189 -20.66 -2.74 7.66
C SER A 189 -20.05 -3.02 9.04
N THR A 190 -19.75 -4.28 9.32
CA THR A 190 -19.14 -4.74 10.57
C THR A 190 -18.13 -5.84 10.25
N GLY A 191 -16.92 -5.73 10.76
CA GLY A 191 -15.89 -6.74 10.60
C GLY A 191 -16.12 -7.96 11.51
N ASP A 192 -15.45 -9.06 11.23
CA ASP A 192 -15.63 -10.32 11.96
C ASP A 192 -15.03 -10.33 13.36
N ASN A 193 -14.24 -9.29 13.71
CA ASN A 193 -13.61 -9.16 15.02
C ASN A 193 -12.77 -10.42 15.36
N SER A 194 -12.14 -11.02 14.36
CA SER A 194 -11.14 -12.07 14.52
C SER A 194 -9.74 -11.52 14.24
N THR A 195 -8.71 -12.18 14.77
CA THR A 195 -7.33 -11.75 14.54
C THR A 195 -6.74 -12.46 13.32
N PRO A 196 -6.00 -11.74 12.44
CA PRO A 196 -5.29 -12.35 11.33
C PRO A 196 -4.00 -13.08 11.75
N PHE A 197 -3.57 -12.86 12.99
CA PHE A 197 -2.31 -13.42 13.49
C PHE A 197 -2.49 -14.87 13.95
N ASP A 198 -1.39 -15.60 14.00
CA ASP A 198 -1.33 -16.95 14.53
C ASP A 198 -1.43 -16.95 16.07
N ALA A 199 -2.09 -17.97 16.63
CA ALA A 199 -2.20 -18.13 18.06
C ALA A 199 -0.79 -18.41 18.65
N PRO A 200 -0.31 -17.59 19.61
CA PRO A 200 1.05 -17.70 20.11
C PRO A 200 1.27 -19.04 20.85
N LYS A 201 2.48 -19.59 20.70
CA LYS A 201 2.91 -20.84 21.34
C LYS A 201 2.09 -22.09 20.94
N GLN A 202 1.32 -22.03 19.87
CA GLN A 202 0.59 -23.17 19.33
C GLN A 202 1.37 -23.82 18.18
N GLN A 203 1.33 -25.14 18.10
CA GLN A 203 1.96 -25.90 17.01
C GLN A 203 1.15 -25.79 15.71
N TYR A 204 -0.17 -25.86 15.82
CA TYR A 204 -1.09 -25.78 14.69
C TYR A 204 -1.84 -24.46 14.77
N VAL A 205 -1.72 -23.64 13.72
CA VAL A 205 -2.19 -22.25 13.65
C VAL A 205 -2.80 -21.94 12.28
N ASN A 206 -3.37 -20.75 12.11
CA ASN A 206 -4.10 -20.37 10.88
C ASN A 206 -3.18 -20.15 9.67
N LYS A 207 -1.95 -19.69 9.86
CA LYS A 207 -0.97 -19.41 8.79
C LYS A 207 -1.50 -18.48 7.70
N GLY A 208 -2.33 -17.50 8.07
CA GLY A 208 -2.94 -16.56 7.14
C GLY A 208 -4.12 -17.10 6.33
N TYR A 209 -4.53 -18.37 6.50
CA TYR A 209 -5.76 -18.92 5.94
C TYR A 209 -6.97 -18.56 6.81
N ALA A 210 -8.17 -19.05 6.44
CA ALA A 210 -9.36 -18.83 7.24
C ALA A 210 -9.15 -19.22 8.72
N PRO A 211 -9.49 -18.33 9.68
CA PRO A 211 -9.37 -18.62 11.10
C PRO A 211 -10.53 -19.53 11.54
N LEU A 212 -10.21 -20.80 11.72
CA LEU A 212 -11.14 -21.86 12.09
C LEU A 212 -10.72 -22.57 13.39
N ASP A 213 -9.89 -21.93 14.22
CA ASP A 213 -9.38 -22.50 15.47
C ASP A 213 -10.41 -22.37 16.59
N ASN A 214 -11.18 -23.41 16.79
CA ASN A 214 -12.29 -23.46 17.76
C ASN A 214 -11.88 -23.94 19.16
N ARG A 215 -10.60 -24.05 19.44
CA ARG A 215 -10.12 -24.48 20.78
C ARG A 215 -10.51 -23.46 21.84
N LYS A 216 -10.90 -23.98 23.01
CA LYS A 216 -11.30 -23.14 24.16
C LYS A 216 -10.21 -22.16 24.55
N GLY A 217 -10.55 -20.89 24.71
CA GLY A 217 -9.64 -19.78 25.03
C GLY A 217 -8.94 -19.17 23.81
N LEU A 218 -9.26 -19.63 22.60
CA LEU A 218 -8.73 -19.15 21.33
C LEU A 218 -9.83 -18.65 20.39
N GLU A 219 -10.96 -18.21 20.94
CA GLU A 219 -12.17 -17.86 20.20
C GLU A 219 -11.92 -16.74 19.17
N GLN A 220 -10.95 -15.83 19.38
CA GLN A 220 -10.57 -14.77 18.43
C GLN A 220 -9.91 -15.32 17.16
N TYR A 221 -9.52 -16.60 17.13
CA TYR A 221 -8.97 -17.28 15.96
C TYR A 221 -10.01 -18.14 15.22
N ASP A 222 -11.31 -18.01 15.58
CA ASP A 222 -12.42 -18.72 14.93
C ASP A 222 -13.50 -17.75 14.45
N ALA A 223 -13.42 -17.32 13.18
CA ALA A 223 -14.41 -16.42 12.58
C ALA A 223 -15.79 -17.06 12.39
N ARG A 224 -15.94 -18.37 12.61
CA ARG A 224 -17.26 -19.04 12.63
C ARG A 224 -18.10 -18.60 13.83
N ARG A 225 -17.49 -18.04 14.90
CA ARG A 225 -18.20 -17.44 16.04
C ARG A 225 -18.93 -16.14 15.70
N SER A 226 -18.51 -15.46 14.62
CA SER A 226 -18.95 -14.13 14.21
C SER A 226 -19.47 -14.13 12.77
N ALA A 227 -18.58 -14.03 11.75
CA ALA A 227 -18.96 -13.94 10.34
C ALA A 227 -19.86 -15.09 9.89
N GLY A 228 -19.52 -16.33 10.25
CA GLY A 228 -20.30 -17.52 9.96
C GLY A 228 -21.46 -17.78 10.94
N ASN A 229 -21.77 -16.86 11.85
CA ASN A 229 -22.79 -17.04 12.88
C ASN A 229 -24.03 -16.18 12.58
N THR A 230 -25.16 -16.79 12.34
CA THR A 230 -26.44 -16.12 12.03
C THR A 230 -27.04 -15.34 13.20
N ASN A 231 -26.55 -15.57 14.42
CA ASN A 231 -27.01 -14.90 15.66
C ASN A 231 -26.01 -13.85 16.16
N ASP A 232 -25.05 -13.43 15.33
CA ASP A 232 -24.02 -12.41 15.65
C ASP A 232 -24.02 -11.32 14.59
N LEU A 233 -23.79 -10.07 15.01
CA LEU A 233 -23.79 -8.91 14.11
C LEU A 233 -22.41 -8.53 13.58
N ARG A 234 -21.36 -9.27 13.93
CA ARG A 234 -19.99 -9.07 13.42
C ARG A 234 -19.76 -9.88 12.14
N GLY A 235 -18.95 -9.34 11.21
CA GLY A 235 -18.73 -9.95 9.89
C GLY A 235 -19.99 -9.92 9.01
N LYS A 236 -20.61 -8.75 8.94
CA LYS A 236 -21.94 -8.53 8.34
C LYS A 236 -22.04 -7.17 7.67
N ILE A 237 -23.05 -7.02 6.80
CA ILE A 237 -23.61 -5.70 6.51
C ILE A 237 -25.04 -5.71 6.98
N LEU A 238 -25.34 -4.84 7.93
CA LEU A 238 -26.65 -4.68 8.56
C LEU A 238 -27.47 -3.70 7.76
N ARG A 239 -28.79 -3.94 7.66
CA ARG A 239 -29.73 -3.02 7.01
C ARG A 239 -30.91 -2.74 7.92
N ILE A 240 -31.11 -1.47 8.26
CA ILE A 240 -32.17 -1.02 9.17
C ILE A 240 -32.85 0.24 8.64
N LYS A 241 -34.04 0.51 9.13
CA LYS A 241 -34.76 1.77 8.95
C LYS A 241 -34.71 2.56 10.26
N VAL A 242 -34.01 3.68 10.27
CA VAL A 242 -33.97 4.55 11.46
C VAL A 242 -35.24 5.37 11.52
N ASN A 243 -35.91 5.36 12.67
CA ASN A 243 -37.13 6.10 12.95
C ASN A 243 -36.83 7.52 13.45
N GLU A 244 -37.79 8.43 13.40
CA GLU A 244 -37.62 9.82 13.80
C GLU A 244 -37.24 9.97 15.29
N ASP A 245 -37.77 9.08 16.17
CA ASP A 245 -37.48 9.07 17.59
C ASP A 245 -36.08 8.53 17.95
N GLY A 246 -35.33 8.00 16.97
CA GLY A 246 -34.01 7.43 17.15
C GLY A 246 -34.00 5.94 17.47
N THR A 247 -35.16 5.28 17.41
CA THR A 247 -35.25 3.80 17.36
C THR A 247 -35.03 3.32 15.93
N TYR A 248 -34.97 2.02 15.70
CA TYR A 248 -34.99 1.45 14.35
C TYR A 248 -36.02 0.34 14.20
N SER A 249 -36.40 0.10 12.98
CA SER A 249 -37.21 -1.03 12.56
C SER A 249 -36.51 -1.86 11.49
N ILE A 250 -36.86 -3.13 11.42
CA ILE A 250 -36.33 -4.04 10.42
C ILE A 250 -37.12 -3.90 9.12
N PRO A 251 -36.52 -3.52 8.00
CA PRO A 251 -37.19 -3.50 6.72
C PRO A 251 -37.41 -4.92 6.20
N ASP A 252 -38.39 -5.08 5.27
CA ASP A 252 -38.57 -6.34 4.59
C ASP A 252 -37.41 -6.65 3.65
N GLY A 253 -37.13 -7.93 3.40
CA GLY A 253 -36.08 -8.38 2.49
C GLY A 253 -34.70 -8.47 3.10
N ASN A 254 -34.52 -8.40 4.42
CA ASN A 254 -33.32 -8.84 5.10
C ASN A 254 -33.18 -10.35 5.07
N LEU A 255 -32.00 -10.88 5.39
CA LEU A 255 -31.65 -12.29 5.21
C LEU A 255 -32.53 -13.23 6.07
N PHE A 256 -32.86 -12.79 7.27
CA PHE A 256 -33.65 -13.60 8.20
C PHE A 256 -34.95 -12.90 8.58
N PRO A 257 -36.06 -13.67 8.66
CA PRO A 257 -37.35 -13.15 9.13
C PRO A 257 -37.26 -12.63 10.57
N LYS A 258 -38.12 -11.67 10.90
CA LYS A 258 -38.29 -11.21 12.29
C LYS A 258 -38.70 -12.41 13.15
N ASN A 259 -38.17 -12.51 14.36
CA ASN A 259 -38.45 -13.58 15.32
C ASN A 259 -38.00 -14.99 14.90
N SER A 260 -37.17 -15.15 13.89
CA SER A 260 -36.56 -16.43 13.57
C SER A 260 -35.56 -16.80 14.66
N PRO A 261 -35.63 -17.97 15.29
CA PRO A 261 -34.72 -18.36 16.36
C PRO A 261 -33.29 -18.51 15.84
N LYS A 262 -32.32 -18.21 16.69
CA LYS A 262 -30.87 -18.29 16.36
C LYS A 262 -30.44 -17.42 15.17
N THR A 263 -31.16 -16.33 14.88
CA THR A 263 -30.81 -15.38 13.81
C THR A 263 -30.98 -13.94 14.27
N ARG A 264 -30.32 -13.02 13.55
CA ARG A 264 -30.50 -11.59 13.78
C ARG A 264 -31.17 -10.96 12.55
N PRO A 265 -32.35 -10.34 12.72
CA PRO A 265 -33.08 -9.79 11.59
C PRO A 265 -32.49 -8.53 10.96
N GLU A 266 -31.52 -7.90 11.61
CA GLU A 266 -30.75 -6.77 11.07
C GLU A 266 -29.84 -7.17 9.90
N ILE A 267 -29.52 -8.45 9.77
CA ILE A 267 -28.55 -8.95 8.79
C ILE A 267 -29.11 -8.85 7.37
N TYR A 268 -28.47 -8.09 6.51
CA TYR A 268 -28.68 -8.07 5.07
C TYR A 268 -27.66 -8.95 4.34
N VAL A 269 -26.38 -8.77 4.66
CA VAL A 269 -25.27 -9.61 4.20
C VAL A 269 -24.62 -10.28 5.40
N MET A 270 -24.22 -11.55 5.26
CA MET A 270 -23.38 -12.27 6.19
C MET A 270 -22.18 -12.92 5.49
N GLY A 271 -21.22 -13.31 6.26
CA GLY A 271 -20.06 -14.00 5.71
C GLY A 271 -18.99 -13.03 5.16
N ASP A 272 -18.69 -11.97 5.91
CA ASP A 272 -17.66 -10.98 5.61
C ASP A 272 -16.55 -11.04 6.66
N ARG A 273 -15.31 -10.73 6.25
CA ARG A 273 -14.14 -10.63 7.13
C ARG A 273 -13.97 -9.19 7.63
N ASN A 274 -13.75 -8.28 6.70
CA ASN A 274 -13.57 -6.85 6.99
C ASN A 274 -14.11 -6.00 5.82
N PRO A 275 -15.44 -5.87 5.69
CA PRO A 275 -16.08 -5.06 4.66
C PRO A 275 -15.86 -3.59 4.99
N TYR A 276 -14.74 -3.02 4.47
CA TYR A 276 -14.23 -1.75 4.98
C TYR A 276 -14.92 -0.54 4.39
N ARG A 277 -15.25 -0.54 3.09
CA ARG A 277 -16.02 0.55 2.44
C ARG A 277 -17.18 0.00 1.65
N ILE A 278 -18.34 0.56 1.93
CA ILE A 278 -19.59 0.20 1.28
C ILE A 278 -20.16 1.36 0.47
N SER A 279 -20.88 1.04 -0.58
CA SER A 279 -21.62 2.01 -1.38
C SER A 279 -22.95 1.43 -1.81
N VAL A 280 -24.03 2.22 -1.76
CA VAL A 280 -25.35 1.83 -2.23
C VAL A 280 -25.67 2.60 -3.50
N ASP A 281 -25.93 1.88 -4.56
CA ASP A 281 -26.34 2.47 -5.83
C ASP A 281 -27.68 3.20 -5.67
N GLN A 282 -27.69 4.49 -5.88
CA GLN A 282 -28.85 5.35 -5.67
C GLN A 282 -29.98 5.14 -6.68
N LYS A 283 -29.82 4.25 -7.66
CA LYS A 283 -30.82 3.92 -8.68
C LYS A 283 -31.44 2.54 -8.50
N THR A 284 -30.62 1.56 -8.16
CA THR A 284 -31.02 0.17 -8.02
C THR A 284 -31.13 -0.31 -6.59
N ASN A 285 -30.56 0.42 -5.64
CA ASN A 285 -30.27 0.00 -4.25
C ASN A 285 -29.43 -1.27 -4.17
N PHE A 286 -28.66 -1.60 -5.21
CA PHE A 286 -27.65 -2.63 -5.10
C PHE A 286 -26.54 -2.16 -4.16
N LEU A 287 -26.14 -3.04 -3.27
CA LEU A 287 -25.06 -2.77 -2.32
C LEU A 287 -23.74 -3.28 -2.91
N TYR A 288 -22.71 -2.43 -2.87
CA TYR A 288 -21.33 -2.78 -3.21
C TYR A 288 -20.44 -2.56 -2.02
N TRP A 289 -19.42 -3.41 -1.85
CA TRP A 289 -18.39 -3.21 -0.83
C TRP A 289 -17.06 -3.82 -1.23
N GLY A 290 -15.98 -3.24 -0.68
CA GLY A 290 -14.66 -3.83 -0.73
C GLY A 290 -14.43 -4.68 0.52
N GLU A 291 -13.87 -5.85 0.32
CA GLU A 291 -13.58 -6.86 1.34
C GLU A 291 -12.09 -7.12 1.42
N VAL A 292 -11.50 -6.92 2.61
CA VAL A 292 -10.09 -7.24 2.84
C VAL A 292 -9.96 -8.71 3.24
N GLY A 293 -9.37 -9.48 2.38
CA GLY A 293 -9.22 -10.93 2.52
C GLY A 293 -8.05 -11.38 3.40
N PRO A 294 -7.91 -12.70 3.65
CA PRO A 294 -6.87 -13.27 4.50
C PRO A 294 -5.50 -13.27 3.83
N ASP A 295 -4.42 -13.41 4.63
CA ASP A 295 -3.06 -13.09 4.21
C ASP A 295 -2.28 -14.24 3.54
N ALA A 296 -2.86 -15.45 3.44
CA ALA A 296 -2.21 -16.58 2.80
C ALA A 296 -1.83 -16.25 1.33
N SER A 297 -0.55 -16.33 1.01
CA SER A 297 -0.05 -15.96 -0.33
C SER A 297 -0.22 -17.05 -1.38
N ASN A 298 -0.37 -18.32 -0.95
CA ASN A 298 -0.44 -19.49 -1.83
C ASN A 298 -1.60 -20.40 -1.45
N ASP A 299 -2.07 -21.19 -2.43
CA ASP A 299 -3.01 -22.28 -2.16
C ASP A 299 -2.29 -23.41 -1.40
N ASP A 300 -2.99 -24.08 -0.50
CA ASP A 300 -2.49 -25.19 0.30
C ASP A 300 -3.47 -26.37 0.23
N ASP A 301 -2.95 -27.53 -0.12
CA ASP A 301 -3.78 -28.73 -0.29
C ASP A 301 -4.46 -29.20 1.00
N LEU A 302 -3.95 -28.78 2.17
CA LEU A 302 -4.50 -29.14 3.48
C LEU A 302 -5.43 -28.06 4.05
N ARG A 303 -5.25 -26.80 3.64
CA ARG A 303 -5.98 -25.65 4.21
C ARG A 303 -7.01 -25.06 3.24
N GLY A 304 -6.71 -25.05 1.96
CA GLY A 304 -7.57 -24.50 0.92
C GLY A 304 -6.92 -23.32 0.17
N PRO A 305 -7.72 -22.39 -0.37
CA PRO A 305 -7.27 -21.31 -1.23
C PRO A 305 -6.42 -20.27 -0.48
N ARG A 306 -5.54 -19.60 -1.23
CA ARG A 306 -4.88 -18.37 -0.82
C ARG A 306 -5.88 -17.26 -0.50
N GLY A 307 -5.41 -16.17 0.08
CA GLY A 307 -6.21 -14.99 0.30
C GLY A 307 -6.53 -14.24 -0.99
N TYR A 308 -7.74 -13.77 -1.10
CA TYR A 308 -8.24 -12.85 -2.13
C TYR A 308 -8.89 -11.65 -1.45
N ASP A 309 -8.65 -10.47 -1.98
CA ASP A 309 -9.54 -9.34 -1.73
C ASP A 309 -10.68 -9.38 -2.73
N GLU A 310 -11.80 -8.81 -2.33
CA GLU A 310 -13.03 -8.88 -3.11
C GLU A 310 -13.68 -7.50 -3.24
N VAL A 311 -14.25 -7.24 -4.40
CA VAL A 311 -15.35 -6.28 -4.53
C VAL A 311 -16.60 -7.11 -4.69
N ASN A 312 -17.56 -6.91 -3.81
CA ASN A 312 -18.80 -7.67 -3.74
C ASN A 312 -19.98 -6.85 -4.20
N GLN A 313 -21.04 -7.54 -4.64
CA GLN A 313 -22.31 -6.95 -5.05
C GLN A 313 -23.47 -7.75 -4.45
N ALA A 314 -24.33 -7.10 -3.66
CA ALA A 314 -25.59 -7.70 -3.21
C ALA A 314 -26.79 -7.02 -3.87
N ARG A 315 -27.55 -7.77 -4.68
CA ARG A 315 -28.82 -7.35 -5.27
C ARG A 315 -30.00 -7.70 -4.38
N LYS A 316 -29.77 -8.63 -3.45
CA LYS A 316 -30.66 -9.10 -2.39
C LYS A 316 -29.82 -9.61 -1.23
N ALA A 317 -30.44 -9.77 -0.08
CA ALA A 317 -29.80 -10.34 1.09
C ALA A 317 -29.17 -11.72 0.81
N GLY A 318 -28.00 -12.00 1.41
CA GLY A 318 -27.29 -13.25 1.16
C GLY A 318 -26.12 -13.53 2.09
N ASN A 319 -25.53 -14.73 1.90
CA ASN A 319 -24.29 -15.16 2.53
C ASN A 319 -23.16 -15.10 1.52
N PHE A 320 -22.05 -14.40 1.83
CA PHE A 320 -20.89 -14.22 0.94
C PHE A 320 -19.68 -15.08 1.34
N GLY A 321 -19.89 -15.99 2.28
CA GLY A 321 -19.10 -17.21 2.42
C GLY A 321 -18.04 -17.22 3.51
N TRP A 322 -17.45 -16.09 3.89
CA TRP A 322 -16.42 -16.08 4.94
C TRP A 322 -16.93 -16.62 6.29
N PRO A 323 -16.16 -17.45 7.04
CA PRO A 323 -14.79 -17.89 6.76
C PRO A 323 -14.68 -19.23 6.01
N LEU A 324 -15.75 -19.75 5.44
CA LEU A 324 -15.74 -21.07 4.80
C LEU A 324 -15.33 -21.03 3.33
N PHE A 325 -15.53 -19.88 2.67
CA PHE A 325 -15.25 -19.65 1.26
C PHE A 325 -14.62 -18.28 1.05
N ILE A 326 -13.94 -18.12 -0.08
CA ILE A 326 -13.32 -16.86 -0.54
C ILE A 326 -13.38 -16.77 -2.07
N GLY A 327 -13.42 -15.54 -2.64
CA GLY A 327 -13.39 -15.32 -4.08
C GLY A 327 -14.59 -15.95 -4.81
N ASN A 328 -14.35 -16.77 -5.79
CA ASN A 328 -15.42 -17.48 -6.52
C ASN A 328 -15.92 -18.73 -5.76
N ASN A 329 -16.30 -18.55 -4.50
CA ASN A 329 -16.68 -19.64 -3.61
C ASN A 329 -15.61 -20.73 -3.50
N TYR A 330 -14.33 -20.36 -3.58
CA TYR A 330 -13.23 -21.29 -3.34
C TYR A 330 -13.29 -21.80 -1.90
N PRO A 331 -13.46 -23.11 -1.67
CA PRO A 331 -13.69 -23.62 -0.33
C PRO A 331 -12.40 -23.77 0.48
N TYR A 332 -12.44 -23.35 1.72
CA TYR A 332 -11.47 -23.78 2.72
C TYR A 332 -11.79 -25.22 3.15
N LYS A 333 -10.87 -25.87 3.85
CA LYS A 333 -11.02 -27.22 4.41
C LYS A 333 -11.17 -27.16 5.91
N ALA A 334 -11.97 -28.06 6.45
CA ALA A 334 -12.00 -28.29 7.87
C ALA A 334 -10.60 -28.68 8.38
N TYR A 335 -10.21 -28.16 9.54
CA TYR A 335 -8.89 -28.40 10.10
C TYR A 335 -8.97 -28.58 11.62
N ASP A 336 -8.36 -29.65 12.13
CA ASP A 336 -8.28 -29.91 13.56
C ASP A 336 -6.98 -29.33 14.13
N TYR A 337 -7.09 -28.25 14.88
CA TYR A 337 -5.97 -27.54 15.47
C TYR A 337 -5.35 -28.25 16.69
N THR A 338 -5.91 -29.39 17.13
CA THR A 338 -5.36 -30.18 18.22
C THR A 338 -4.26 -31.14 17.73
N ASN A 339 -4.39 -31.65 16.52
CA ASN A 339 -3.51 -32.66 15.95
C ASN A 339 -3.00 -32.35 14.54
N GLY A 340 -3.50 -31.27 13.90
CA GLY A 340 -3.11 -30.86 12.57
C GLY A 340 -3.76 -31.67 11.43
N ALA A 341 -4.77 -32.47 11.72
CA ALA A 341 -5.49 -33.22 10.70
C ALA A 341 -6.41 -32.30 9.88
N ASN A 342 -6.38 -32.47 8.57
CA ASN A 342 -7.31 -31.82 7.66
C ASN A 342 -8.54 -32.70 7.41
N GLY A 343 -9.68 -32.03 7.22
CA GLY A 343 -10.94 -32.64 6.85
C GLY A 343 -11.37 -32.27 5.43
N ASP A 344 -12.63 -32.47 5.14
CA ASP A 344 -13.22 -32.18 3.85
C ASP A 344 -13.33 -30.66 3.56
N ALA A 345 -13.38 -30.32 2.28
CA ALA A 345 -13.70 -28.97 1.85
C ALA A 345 -15.17 -28.63 2.15
N PHE A 346 -15.43 -27.38 2.56
CA PHE A 346 -16.78 -26.92 2.79
C PHE A 346 -17.58 -26.87 1.49
N ASN A 347 -18.91 -27.07 1.59
CA ASN A 347 -19.79 -27.07 0.42
C ASN A 347 -20.53 -25.72 0.33
N PRO A 348 -20.34 -24.91 -0.73
CA PRO A 348 -20.96 -23.58 -0.84
C PRO A 348 -22.49 -23.65 -1.02
N ALA A 349 -23.04 -24.73 -1.58
CA ALA A 349 -24.48 -24.91 -1.70
C ALA A 349 -25.18 -25.29 -0.37
N LYS A 350 -24.41 -25.86 0.56
CA LYS A 350 -24.87 -26.30 1.89
C LYS A 350 -23.82 -26.07 2.95
N PRO A 351 -23.47 -24.82 3.26
CA PRO A 351 -22.45 -24.52 4.24
C PRO A 351 -22.88 -24.96 5.64
N ILE A 352 -21.98 -25.57 6.39
CA ILE A 352 -22.21 -26.03 7.76
C ILE A 352 -21.25 -25.31 8.70
N ASN A 353 -21.78 -24.67 9.72
CA ASN A 353 -21.03 -24.10 10.82
C ASN A 353 -21.26 -24.92 12.09
N ASN A 354 -20.46 -25.92 12.30
CA ASN A 354 -20.47 -26.82 13.46
C ASN A 354 -19.50 -26.41 14.58
N SER A 355 -18.96 -25.17 14.54
CA SER A 355 -18.11 -24.70 15.61
C SER A 355 -18.85 -24.66 16.95
N PRO A 356 -18.22 -25.07 18.06
CA PRO A 356 -18.78 -24.89 19.40
C PRO A 356 -18.97 -23.41 19.78
N ASN A 357 -18.34 -22.48 19.06
CA ASN A 357 -18.49 -21.05 19.26
C ASN A 357 -19.70 -20.47 18.48
N ASN A 358 -20.39 -21.27 17.70
CA ASN A 358 -21.58 -20.87 16.94
C ASN A 358 -22.84 -20.90 17.83
N THR A 359 -23.49 -19.75 17.99
CA THR A 359 -24.80 -19.63 18.68
C THR A 359 -25.98 -19.57 17.72
N GLY A 360 -25.68 -19.52 16.41
CA GLY A 360 -26.67 -19.43 15.35
C GLY A 360 -27.12 -20.76 14.78
N LEU A 361 -27.56 -20.72 13.55
CA LEU A 361 -27.93 -21.92 12.78
C LEU A 361 -26.66 -22.69 12.41
N GLU A 362 -26.74 -24.02 12.44
CA GLU A 362 -25.66 -24.86 11.94
C GLU A 362 -25.64 -24.89 10.40
N GLN A 363 -26.83 -25.10 9.79
CA GLN A 363 -26.98 -25.00 8.35
C GLN A 363 -27.13 -23.54 7.96
N LEU A 364 -26.12 -23.01 7.24
CA LEU A 364 -26.12 -21.63 6.76
C LEU A 364 -26.83 -21.50 5.40
N PRO A 365 -27.28 -20.29 5.01
CA PRO A 365 -27.72 -20.02 3.66
C PRO A 365 -26.60 -20.32 2.64
N PRO A 366 -26.94 -20.75 1.40
CA PRO A 366 -25.96 -20.99 0.35
C PRO A 366 -25.04 -19.77 0.14
N ALA A 367 -23.75 -20.02 -0.07
CA ALA A 367 -22.79 -18.97 -0.31
C ALA A 367 -22.89 -18.42 -1.73
N GLN A 368 -22.75 -17.09 -1.85
CA GLN A 368 -22.65 -16.36 -3.11
C GLN A 368 -21.17 -16.05 -3.40
N PRO A 369 -20.72 -16.13 -4.68
CA PRO A 369 -19.37 -15.75 -5.05
C PRO A 369 -19.19 -14.24 -5.01
N ALA A 370 -17.94 -13.80 -4.87
CA ALA A 370 -17.55 -12.41 -5.04
C ALA A 370 -17.86 -11.91 -6.47
N TYR A 371 -18.05 -10.61 -6.62
CA TYR A 371 -18.28 -9.95 -7.91
C TYR A 371 -16.96 -9.74 -8.68
N ILE A 372 -15.90 -9.31 -8.00
CA ILE A 372 -14.53 -9.22 -8.49
C ILE A 372 -13.62 -9.71 -7.35
N TRP A 373 -12.61 -10.53 -7.66
CA TRP A 373 -11.68 -11.03 -6.65
C TRP A 373 -10.25 -11.09 -7.19
N TYR A 374 -9.26 -10.86 -6.34
CA TYR A 374 -7.87 -10.86 -6.76
C TYR A 374 -6.90 -11.16 -5.60
N PRO A 375 -5.82 -11.92 -5.88
CA PRO A 375 -4.79 -12.27 -4.90
C PRO A 375 -3.70 -11.19 -4.80
N TYR A 376 -2.66 -11.43 -4.02
CA TYR A 376 -1.42 -10.64 -4.04
C TYR A 376 -0.71 -10.69 -5.39
N GLY A 377 -0.67 -11.85 -6.03
CA GLY A 377 -0.16 -12.01 -7.38
C GLY A 377 -1.11 -11.47 -8.46
N GLU A 378 -0.76 -11.69 -9.72
CA GLU A 378 -1.64 -11.37 -10.85
C GLU A 378 -2.90 -12.23 -10.82
N SER A 379 -4.05 -11.61 -11.05
CA SER A 379 -5.31 -12.33 -11.24
C SER A 379 -5.46 -12.78 -12.68
N LYS A 380 -5.82 -14.05 -12.86
CA LYS A 380 -6.12 -14.59 -14.20
C LYS A 380 -7.47 -14.08 -14.71
N GLU A 381 -8.43 -13.95 -13.81
CA GLU A 381 -9.80 -13.52 -14.09
C GLU A 381 -9.89 -12.00 -14.27
N PHE A 382 -9.10 -11.26 -13.49
CA PHE A 382 -9.10 -9.80 -13.48
C PHE A 382 -7.67 -9.23 -13.62
N PRO A 383 -6.98 -9.43 -14.75
CA PRO A 383 -5.58 -9.01 -14.92
C PRO A 383 -5.38 -7.49 -14.79
N GLN A 384 -6.46 -6.72 -14.99
CA GLN A 384 -6.42 -5.25 -14.91
C GLN A 384 -6.10 -4.73 -13.50
N VAL A 385 -6.29 -5.55 -12.45
CA VAL A 385 -6.01 -5.13 -11.07
C VAL A 385 -4.52 -5.15 -10.73
N GLY A 386 -3.69 -5.87 -11.54
CA GLY A 386 -2.25 -6.01 -11.32
C GLY A 386 -1.91 -6.88 -10.11
N ALA A 387 -0.70 -6.74 -9.59
CA ALA A 387 -0.19 -7.45 -8.42
C ALA A 387 0.31 -6.47 -7.37
N GLY A 388 0.51 -6.94 -6.13
CA GLY A 388 1.02 -6.14 -5.01
C GLY A 388 0.19 -6.31 -3.74
N GLY A 389 0.38 -5.41 -2.78
CA GLY A 389 -0.49 -5.29 -1.61
C GLY A 389 -1.95 -5.14 -2.05
N ARG A 390 -2.89 -5.38 -1.14
CA ARG A 390 -4.30 -5.35 -1.49
C ARG A 390 -5.15 -4.84 -0.32
N THR A 391 -6.08 -3.99 -0.65
CA THR A 391 -7.15 -3.49 0.22
C THR A 391 -8.26 -2.94 -0.68
N ALA A 392 -9.18 -3.82 -1.09
CA ALA A 392 -10.27 -3.50 -1.99
C ALA A 392 -11.27 -2.53 -1.38
N MET A 393 -11.72 -1.56 -2.17
CA MET A 393 -12.70 -0.54 -1.78
C MET A 393 -13.76 -0.38 -2.87
N ALA A 394 -15.02 -0.19 -2.46
CA ALA A 394 -16.11 0.14 -3.37
C ALA A 394 -16.50 1.61 -3.26
N GLY A 395 -16.57 2.27 -4.40
CA GLY A 395 -17.05 3.65 -4.55
C GLY A 395 -18.45 3.69 -5.17
N PRO A 396 -18.91 4.87 -5.61
CA PRO A 396 -20.25 5.06 -6.11
C PRO A 396 -20.45 4.54 -7.54
N VAL A 397 -21.70 4.27 -7.90
CA VAL A 397 -22.12 4.16 -9.30
C VAL A 397 -22.40 5.56 -9.82
N TYR A 398 -21.70 5.94 -10.91
CA TYR A 398 -21.87 7.26 -11.50
C TYR A 398 -23.06 7.32 -12.45
N TYR A 399 -23.93 8.32 -12.27
CA TYR A 399 -25.06 8.57 -13.16
C TYR A 399 -24.95 9.97 -13.76
N ALA A 400 -24.83 10.03 -15.07
CA ALA A 400 -24.74 11.29 -15.81
C ALA A 400 -26.11 11.97 -15.94
N THR A 401 -26.12 13.28 -15.71
CA THR A 401 -27.22 14.21 -15.99
C THR A 401 -26.79 15.20 -17.07
N ALA A 402 -27.70 16.06 -17.54
CA ALA A 402 -27.38 17.07 -18.55
C ALA A 402 -26.23 18.02 -18.14
N ASN A 403 -26.08 18.26 -16.83
CA ASN A 403 -25.05 19.13 -16.26
C ASN A 403 -23.90 18.38 -15.58
N SER A 404 -23.79 17.09 -15.81
CA SER A 404 -22.76 16.27 -15.20
C SER A 404 -21.36 16.76 -15.52
N PRO A 405 -20.44 16.73 -14.53
CA PRO A 405 -19.06 17.16 -14.73
C PRO A 405 -18.31 16.20 -15.68
N TYR A 406 -18.58 14.90 -15.61
CA TYR A 406 -17.86 13.86 -16.37
C TYR A 406 -18.61 13.44 -17.63
N PRO A 407 -17.89 12.85 -18.61
CA PRO A 407 -18.50 12.34 -19.85
C PRO A 407 -19.59 11.29 -19.58
N ALA A 408 -20.64 11.33 -20.42
CA ALA A 408 -21.72 10.34 -20.41
C ALA A 408 -21.23 8.90 -20.61
N TYR A 409 -20.03 8.72 -21.13
CA TYR A 409 -19.35 7.42 -21.22
C TYR A 409 -19.33 6.66 -19.88
N TYR A 410 -19.22 7.37 -18.76
CA TYR A 410 -19.16 6.77 -17.43
C TYR A 410 -20.55 6.53 -16.80
N ASN A 411 -21.63 6.88 -17.50
CA ASN A 411 -22.98 6.70 -16.98
C ASN A 411 -23.29 5.23 -16.67
N GLY A 412 -23.71 4.95 -15.45
CA GLY A 412 -24.05 3.61 -14.95
C GLY A 412 -22.83 2.72 -14.66
N LYS A 413 -21.61 3.27 -14.64
CA LYS A 413 -20.41 2.51 -14.24
C LYS A 413 -20.18 2.62 -12.75
N LEU A 414 -19.82 1.48 -12.14
CA LEU A 414 -19.36 1.42 -10.74
C LEU A 414 -17.90 1.86 -10.68
N ILE A 415 -17.58 2.77 -9.79
CA ILE A 415 -16.19 3.15 -9.49
C ILE A 415 -15.69 2.28 -8.34
N ILE A 416 -14.58 1.59 -8.56
CA ILE A 416 -13.86 0.83 -7.53
C ILE A 416 -12.44 1.36 -7.38
N TYR A 417 -11.88 1.22 -6.21
CA TYR A 417 -10.54 1.72 -5.93
C TYR A 417 -9.78 0.83 -4.96
N GLU A 418 -8.51 1.08 -4.84
CA GLU A 418 -7.61 0.24 -4.07
C GLU A 418 -6.67 1.09 -3.23
N TRP A 419 -6.66 0.87 -1.93
CA TRP A 419 -5.93 1.69 -0.99
C TRP A 419 -4.41 1.51 -1.09
N VAL A 420 -3.91 0.27 -1.22
CA VAL A 420 -2.47 -0.04 -1.30
C VAL A 420 -1.92 0.18 -2.71
N ARG A 421 -2.63 -0.31 -3.74
CA ARG A 421 -2.20 -0.21 -5.15
C ARG A 421 -2.46 1.18 -5.75
N GLY A 422 -3.30 2.01 -5.11
CA GLY A 422 -3.57 3.39 -5.51
C GLY A 422 -4.29 3.56 -6.85
N TRP A 423 -4.86 2.49 -7.43
CA TRP A 423 -5.61 2.60 -8.68
C TRP A 423 -7.10 2.87 -8.44
N VAL A 424 -7.71 3.52 -9.41
CA VAL A 424 -9.17 3.66 -9.53
C VAL A 424 -9.61 3.10 -10.86
N LYS A 425 -10.73 2.36 -10.87
CA LYS A 425 -11.27 1.72 -12.07
C LYS A 425 -12.76 1.98 -12.23
N ALA A 426 -13.21 2.09 -13.47
CA ALA A 426 -14.60 2.13 -13.84
C ALA A 426 -15.03 0.74 -14.32
N VAL A 427 -16.00 0.14 -13.64
CA VAL A 427 -16.57 -1.17 -13.97
C VAL A 427 -17.81 -0.96 -14.82
N THR A 428 -17.80 -1.53 -16.02
CA THR A 428 -18.96 -1.58 -16.90
C THR A 428 -19.81 -2.79 -16.54
N MET A 429 -21.10 -2.55 -16.33
CA MET A 429 -22.11 -3.55 -16.02
C MET A 429 -23.13 -3.66 -17.14
N ASN A 430 -23.73 -4.83 -17.31
CA ASN A 430 -24.90 -4.99 -18.16
C ASN A 430 -26.19 -4.44 -17.47
N ALA A 431 -27.32 -4.49 -18.15
CA ALA A 431 -28.60 -4.01 -17.62
C ALA A 431 -29.09 -4.74 -16.35
N GLN A 432 -28.58 -5.95 -16.11
CA GLN A 432 -28.88 -6.77 -14.92
C GLN A 432 -27.90 -6.48 -13.77
N GLY A 433 -26.84 -5.66 -14.02
CA GLY A 433 -25.79 -5.37 -13.07
C GLY A 433 -24.65 -6.38 -13.07
N ASP A 434 -24.57 -7.31 -14.04
CA ASP A 434 -23.48 -8.27 -14.11
C ASP A 434 -22.22 -7.58 -14.64
N TYR A 435 -21.07 -8.06 -14.20
CA TYR A 435 -19.76 -7.59 -14.66
C TYR A 435 -19.56 -7.84 -16.17
N VAL A 436 -19.14 -6.83 -16.89
CA VAL A 436 -18.78 -6.93 -18.30
C VAL A 436 -17.29 -6.70 -18.48
N SER A 437 -16.77 -5.60 -17.96
CA SER A 437 -15.37 -5.23 -18.05
C SER A 437 -15.00 -4.18 -17.01
N MET A 438 -13.72 -3.95 -16.81
CA MET A 438 -13.21 -2.79 -16.07
C MET A 438 -12.06 -2.12 -16.80
N GLU A 439 -11.92 -0.84 -16.59
CA GLU A 439 -10.90 -0.02 -17.22
C GLU A 439 -10.30 0.98 -16.22
N PRO A 440 -9.08 1.50 -16.44
CA PRO A 440 -8.56 2.59 -15.62
C PRO A 440 -9.50 3.80 -15.67
N PHE A 441 -9.70 4.43 -14.53
CA PHE A 441 -10.42 5.69 -14.39
C PHE A 441 -9.48 6.72 -13.76
N MET A 442 -9.33 7.87 -14.38
CA MET A 442 -8.40 8.95 -13.99
C MET A 442 -6.95 8.45 -13.75
N SER A 443 -6.44 7.63 -14.64
CA SER A 443 -5.13 6.95 -14.48
C SER A 443 -3.92 7.90 -14.43
N ASN A 444 -4.09 9.16 -14.84
CA ASN A 444 -3.10 10.23 -14.70
C ASN A 444 -3.05 10.84 -13.29
N VAL A 445 -4.04 10.53 -12.43
CA VAL A 445 -4.15 11.07 -11.07
C VAL A 445 -3.48 10.13 -10.08
N SER A 446 -2.48 10.63 -9.36
CA SER A 446 -1.85 9.90 -8.26
C SER A 446 -2.56 10.20 -6.94
N LEU A 447 -2.99 9.16 -6.24
CA LEU A 447 -3.64 9.23 -4.94
C LEU A 447 -2.72 8.68 -3.84
N ALA A 448 -2.78 9.29 -2.67
CA ALA A 448 -2.03 8.86 -1.48
C ALA A 448 -2.91 7.98 -0.59
N ALA A 449 -3.05 6.70 -0.96
CA ALA A 449 -3.88 5.73 -0.24
C ALA A 449 -5.35 6.20 -0.07
N PRO A 450 -6.18 6.13 -1.12
CA PRO A 450 -7.58 6.55 -1.06
C PRO A 450 -8.37 5.65 -0.11
N ILE A 451 -8.96 6.24 0.94
CA ILE A 451 -9.65 5.50 2.01
C ILE A 451 -11.17 5.62 1.90
N ASP A 452 -11.65 6.68 1.25
CA ASP A 452 -13.08 6.90 1.04
C ASP A 452 -13.33 7.70 -0.25
N MET A 453 -14.50 7.48 -0.88
CA MET A 453 -14.82 8.07 -2.19
C MET A 453 -16.33 8.27 -2.35
N GLU A 454 -16.76 9.52 -2.49
CA GLU A 454 -18.16 9.89 -2.62
C GLU A 454 -18.44 10.84 -3.79
N LEU A 455 -19.67 10.82 -4.29
CA LEU A 455 -20.19 11.85 -5.20
C LEU A 455 -20.82 13.00 -4.39
N GLY A 456 -20.31 14.20 -4.61
CA GLY A 456 -20.89 15.38 -4.01
C GLY A 456 -22.22 15.78 -4.67
N PRO A 457 -22.99 16.68 -4.03
CA PRO A 457 -24.22 17.25 -4.60
C PRO A 457 -24.01 17.98 -5.95
N ASP A 458 -22.78 18.36 -6.24
CA ASP A 458 -22.35 18.94 -7.53
C ASP A 458 -22.02 17.90 -8.60
N GLY A 459 -22.23 16.62 -8.30
CA GLY A 459 -21.93 15.47 -9.17
C GLY A 459 -20.45 15.18 -9.36
N LYS A 460 -19.57 15.87 -8.63
CA LYS A 460 -18.13 15.61 -8.68
C LYS A 460 -17.74 14.53 -7.67
N LEU A 461 -16.66 13.83 -8.00
CA LEU A 461 -16.07 12.83 -7.15
C LEU A 461 -15.14 13.51 -6.13
N TYR A 462 -15.34 13.18 -4.86
CA TYR A 462 -14.50 13.57 -3.74
C TYR A 462 -13.81 12.34 -3.17
N ILE A 463 -12.57 12.49 -2.78
CA ILE A 463 -11.72 11.39 -2.30
C ILE A 463 -11.07 11.83 -1.02
N LEU A 464 -11.16 10.99 0.01
CA LEU A 464 -10.41 11.10 1.23
C LEU A 464 -9.16 10.25 1.10
N GLU A 465 -7.99 10.86 1.18
CA GLU A 465 -6.70 10.19 1.10
C GLU A 465 -6.11 10.06 2.50
N TYR A 466 -5.78 8.82 2.87
CA TYR A 466 -5.22 8.48 4.18
C TYR A 466 -3.75 8.93 4.33
N GLY A 467 -3.00 8.91 3.22
CA GLY A 467 -1.56 9.12 3.20
C GLY A 467 -0.76 7.81 3.35
N LYS A 468 0.55 7.88 3.16
CA LYS A 468 1.41 6.69 2.99
C LYS A 468 1.75 5.93 4.27
N GLY A 469 1.62 6.53 5.44
CA GLY A 469 1.96 5.88 6.71
C GLY A 469 0.74 5.24 7.37
N TRP A 470 0.90 4.03 7.91
CA TRP A 470 -0.16 3.33 8.65
C TRP A 470 -0.19 3.79 10.12
N PHE A 471 -1.37 4.02 10.68
CA PHE A 471 -1.60 4.48 12.07
C PHE A 471 -0.78 5.74 12.48
N THR A 472 -0.66 6.71 11.59
CA THR A 472 0.10 7.94 11.83
C THR A 472 -0.59 9.17 11.24
N LYS A 473 -0.14 10.35 11.64
CA LYS A 473 -0.48 11.60 10.97
C LYS A 473 0.37 11.73 9.71
N ASN A 474 -0.25 11.67 8.56
CA ASN A 474 0.42 11.76 7.27
C ASN A 474 0.39 13.18 6.72
N PRO A 475 1.53 13.73 6.25
CA PRO A 475 1.56 15.05 5.61
C PRO A 475 0.87 15.07 4.22
N ASP A 476 0.66 13.90 3.63
CA ASP A 476 -0.01 13.68 2.35
C ASP A 476 -1.46 13.18 2.50
N ALA A 477 -1.99 13.08 3.74
CA ALA A 477 -3.42 12.88 3.97
C ALA A 477 -4.21 14.10 3.49
N ALA A 478 -5.26 13.90 2.69
CA ALA A 478 -5.93 14.98 2.01
C ALA A 478 -7.43 14.73 1.76
N ILE A 479 -8.18 15.81 1.59
CA ILE A 479 -9.45 15.79 0.87
C ILE A 479 -9.16 16.32 -0.54
N THR A 480 -9.54 15.56 -1.55
CA THR A 480 -9.38 15.95 -2.96
C THR A 480 -10.71 15.88 -3.69
N ARG A 481 -10.82 16.69 -4.72
CA ARG A 481 -11.96 16.67 -5.64
C ARG A 481 -11.42 16.43 -7.05
N ILE A 482 -12.13 15.66 -7.84
CA ILE A 482 -11.76 15.39 -9.23
C ILE A 482 -12.58 16.29 -10.15
N ASP A 483 -11.90 17.12 -10.91
CA ASP A 483 -12.49 17.93 -11.97
C ASP A 483 -12.19 17.30 -13.35
N TYR A 484 -13.03 17.56 -14.34
CA TYR A 484 -12.84 17.11 -15.72
C TYR A 484 -12.77 18.32 -16.66
N LEU A 485 -11.68 18.46 -17.37
CA LEU A 485 -11.43 19.56 -18.28
C LEU A 485 -12.07 19.29 -19.65
N LYS A 486 -13.13 20.03 -19.98
CA LYS A 486 -13.81 19.94 -21.27
C LYS A 486 -13.14 20.78 -22.38
N GLY A 487 -12.26 21.71 -21.98
CA GLY A 487 -11.58 22.64 -22.89
C GLY A 487 -10.06 22.39 -22.93
N ASN A 488 -9.33 23.47 -23.10
CA ASN A 488 -7.87 23.49 -23.08
C ASN A 488 -7.32 22.90 -21.80
N ARG A 489 -6.32 22.03 -21.89
CA ARG A 489 -5.60 21.42 -20.78
C ARG A 489 -4.32 22.18 -20.51
N PRO A 490 -3.94 22.41 -19.24
CA PRO A 490 -2.64 23.00 -18.94
C PRO A 490 -1.52 22.02 -19.32
N PRO A 491 -0.34 22.53 -19.65
CA PRO A 491 0.84 21.69 -19.85
C PRO A 491 1.17 20.92 -18.59
N THR A 492 1.87 19.81 -18.75
CA THR A 492 2.42 18.99 -17.65
C THR A 492 3.93 19.12 -17.61
N VAL A 493 4.50 19.22 -16.41
CA VAL A 493 5.96 19.25 -16.20
C VAL A 493 6.36 17.94 -15.52
N GLU A 494 7.09 17.09 -16.24
CA GLU A 494 7.53 15.80 -15.77
C GLU A 494 8.81 15.92 -14.89
N SER A 495 9.77 16.75 -15.35
CA SER A 495 11.02 16.94 -14.62
C SER A 495 11.71 18.26 -14.97
N LEU A 496 12.45 18.79 -13.99
CA LEU A 496 13.45 19.84 -14.20
C LEU A 496 14.83 19.20 -13.91
N ASN A 497 15.67 19.09 -14.92
CA ASN A 497 17.01 18.57 -14.82
C ASN A 497 18.03 19.70 -14.93
N ILE A 498 18.90 19.84 -13.94
CA ILE A 498 20.05 20.74 -13.95
C ILE A 498 21.29 19.84 -13.90
N ALA A 499 22.04 19.82 -15.00
CA ALA A 499 23.16 18.92 -15.20
C ALA A 499 24.19 18.97 -14.06
N LYS A 500 24.34 20.14 -13.46
CA LYS A 500 25.20 20.37 -12.30
C LYS A 500 24.55 21.45 -11.44
N THR A 501 24.35 21.15 -10.15
CA THR A 501 23.67 22.06 -9.22
C THR A 501 24.62 22.95 -8.40
N SER A 502 25.93 22.88 -8.66
CA SER A 502 26.93 23.70 -7.97
C SER A 502 28.15 23.95 -8.85
N GLY A 503 28.85 25.06 -8.63
CA GLY A 503 30.08 25.36 -9.35
C GLY A 503 30.76 26.62 -8.86
N LEU A 504 32.10 26.73 -9.13
CA LEU A 504 32.88 27.92 -8.85
C LEU A 504 32.48 29.04 -9.82
N LEU A 505 32.70 30.30 -9.41
CA LEU A 505 32.39 31.46 -10.25
C LEU A 505 33.48 31.71 -11.33
N PRO A 506 33.08 32.17 -12.53
CA PRO A 506 31.72 32.28 -13.04
C PRO A 506 31.11 30.89 -13.29
N TYR A 507 29.92 30.64 -12.77
CA TYR A 507 29.29 29.31 -12.86
C TYR A 507 28.29 29.26 -14.02
N LYS A 508 28.56 28.46 -15.04
CA LYS A 508 27.69 28.21 -16.19
C LYS A 508 26.77 27.03 -15.91
N MET A 509 25.50 27.32 -15.66
CA MET A 509 24.43 26.35 -15.49
C MET A 509 23.78 26.01 -16.81
N THR A 510 23.49 24.73 -17.02
CA THR A 510 22.56 24.26 -18.07
C THR A 510 21.40 23.55 -17.41
N ALA A 511 20.20 24.01 -17.70
CA ALA A 511 18.94 23.43 -17.22
C ALA A 511 18.07 22.99 -18.41
N THR A 512 17.43 21.85 -18.28
CA THR A 512 16.44 21.31 -19.23
C THR A 512 15.17 20.91 -18.48
N VAL A 513 14.03 21.16 -19.08
CA VAL A 513 12.75 20.73 -18.55
C VAL A 513 12.09 19.76 -19.52
N THR A 514 11.57 18.67 -18.99
CA THR A 514 10.67 17.77 -19.75
C THR A 514 9.25 18.18 -19.44
N ALA A 515 8.57 18.68 -20.46
CA ALA A 515 7.19 19.12 -20.37
C ALA A 515 6.46 18.82 -21.67
N LYS A 516 5.18 18.54 -21.57
CA LYS A 516 4.31 18.32 -22.72
C LYS A 516 2.96 19.00 -22.52
N ASP A 517 2.36 19.40 -23.61
CA ASP A 517 0.97 19.85 -23.62
C ASP A 517 0.07 18.72 -24.10
N PRO A 518 -0.99 18.38 -23.34
CA PRO A 518 -1.90 17.31 -23.74
C PRO A 518 -2.72 17.61 -25.01
N ASP A 519 -2.90 18.89 -25.36
CA ASP A 519 -3.60 19.35 -26.56
C ASP A 519 -2.61 19.61 -27.72
N GLY A 520 -1.31 19.41 -27.50
CA GLY A 520 -0.26 19.64 -28.51
C GLY A 520 0.10 21.08 -28.72
N ASP A 521 -0.23 21.97 -27.81
CA ASP A 521 0.04 23.40 -27.92
C ASP A 521 1.53 23.72 -27.79
N ALA A 522 1.96 24.79 -28.48
CA ALA A 522 3.32 25.29 -28.33
C ALA A 522 3.54 25.86 -26.93
N LEU A 523 4.67 25.52 -26.34
CA LEU A 523 4.99 25.84 -24.94
C LEU A 523 5.94 27.02 -24.84
N THR A 524 5.72 27.87 -23.83
CA THR A 524 6.61 28.94 -23.39
C THR A 524 7.11 28.66 -22.00
N TYR A 525 8.41 28.86 -21.76
CA TYR A 525 9.10 28.51 -20.52
C TYR A 525 9.59 29.77 -19.83
N VAL A 526 9.09 30.06 -18.64
CA VAL A 526 9.53 31.18 -17.80
C VAL A 526 10.38 30.59 -16.64
N TRP A 527 11.67 30.75 -16.73
CA TRP A 527 12.65 30.30 -15.77
C TRP A 527 12.79 31.33 -14.65
N ASN A 528 12.55 30.93 -13.43
CA ASN A 528 12.87 31.68 -12.22
C ASN A 528 14.19 31.14 -11.66
N LEU A 529 15.21 32.00 -11.66
CA LEU A 529 16.54 31.63 -11.18
C LEU A 529 16.81 32.10 -9.74
N GLY A 530 15.75 32.55 -9.04
CA GLY A 530 15.87 33.11 -7.70
C GLY A 530 16.36 34.56 -7.69
N LYS A 531 16.29 35.23 -6.52
CA LYS A 531 16.75 36.61 -6.32
C LYS A 531 16.23 37.63 -7.38
N GLY A 532 14.99 37.44 -7.87
CA GLY A 532 14.37 38.32 -8.87
C GLY A 532 14.84 38.08 -10.30
N ILE A 533 15.69 37.12 -10.58
CA ILE A 533 16.19 36.83 -11.93
C ILE A 533 15.21 35.91 -12.65
N THR A 534 14.68 36.35 -13.76
CA THR A 534 13.81 35.59 -14.65
C THR A 534 14.35 35.57 -16.09
N LYS A 535 14.10 34.47 -16.81
CA LYS A 535 14.40 34.27 -18.22
C LYS A 535 13.25 33.57 -18.91
N THR A 536 12.97 33.95 -20.16
CA THR A 536 11.92 33.31 -20.97
C THR A 536 12.57 32.65 -22.18
N THR A 537 12.16 31.42 -22.48
CA THR A 537 12.57 30.69 -23.68
C THR A 537 11.35 30.02 -24.34
N THR A 538 11.46 29.71 -25.61
CA THR A 538 10.52 28.89 -26.39
C THR A 538 11.06 27.47 -26.58
N THR A 539 12.26 27.19 -26.07
CA THR A 539 12.87 25.87 -26.05
C THR A 539 12.89 25.35 -24.60
N PRO A 540 12.83 24.03 -24.38
CA PRO A 540 12.83 23.43 -23.05
C PRO A 540 14.21 23.44 -22.37
N SER A 541 15.06 24.40 -22.72
CA SER A 541 16.41 24.50 -22.18
C SER A 541 16.82 25.94 -21.93
N LEU A 542 17.67 26.13 -20.90
CA LEU A 542 18.28 27.41 -20.56
C LEU A 542 19.76 27.21 -20.22
N GLN A 543 20.61 28.08 -20.78
CA GLN A 543 21.96 28.30 -20.29
C GLN A 543 22.05 29.64 -19.58
N TYR A 544 22.60 29.66 -18.39
CA TYR A 544 22.77 30.88 -17.61
C TYR A 544 24.09 30.88 -16.85
N THR A 545 24.78 32.03 -16.82
CA THR A 545 26.03 32.16 -16.07
C THR A 545 25.83 33.02 -14.84
N PHE A 546 25.99 32.41 -13.66
CA PHE A 546 26.03 33.13 -12.40
C PHE A 546 27.41 33.73 -12.17
N THR A 547 27.42 35.03 -11.93
CA THR A 547 28.68 35.81 -11.66
C THR A 547 28.81 36.22 -10.20
N LYS A 548 27.74 36.05 -9.40
CA LYS A 548 27.73 36.35 -7.96
C LYS A 548 27.52 35.08 -7.16
N ALA A 549 28.23 35.01 -6.04
CA ALA A 549 28.07 33.90 -5.11
C ALA A 549 26.64 33.89 -4.50
N GLY A 550 26.07 32.70 -4.36
CA GLY A 550 24.79 32.55 -3.74
C GLY A 550 24.13 31.19 -3.96
N GLU A 551 23.11 30.93 -3.15
CA GLU A 551 22.14 29.87 -3.36
C GLU A 551 20.98 30.45 -4.19
N TYR A 552 20.63 29.78 -5.26
CA TYR A 552 19.62 30.19 -6.24
C TYR A 552 18.58 29.09 -6.37
N PRO A 553 17.33 29.33 -5.90
CA PRO A 553 16.21 28.41 -6.09
C PRO A 553 15.71 28.51 -7.53
N VAL A 554 16.08 27.54 -8.35
CA VAL A 554 15.72 27.50 -9.78
C VAL A 554 14.43 26.71 -9.96
N SER A 555 13.50 27.29 -10.72
CA SER A 555 12.27 26.61 -11.17
C SER A 555 11.88 27.14 -12.55
N VAL A 556 10.96 26.43 -13.22
CA VAL A 556 10.42 26.88 -14.50
C VAL A 556 8.89 26.79 -14.46
N THR A 557 8.22 27.82 -14.95
CA THR A 557 6.79 27.82 -15.26
C THR A 557 6.63 27.60 -16.75
N VAL A 558 5.88 26.60 -17.13
CA VAL A 558 5.58 26.23 -18.52
C VAL A 558 4.15 26.64 -18.81
N SER A 559 3.93 27.37 -19.86
CA SER A 559 2.60 27.88 -20.27
C SER A 559 2.30 27.52 -21.71
N ASP A 560 1.05 27.21 -22.02
CA ASP A 560 0.50 27.04 -23.37
C ASP A 560 0.09 28.40 -24.01
N LYS A 561 -0.47 28.34 -25.20
CA LYS A 561 -1.00 29.53 -25.91
C LYS A 561 -2.21 30.17 -25.23
N SER A 562 -2.98 29.37 -24.46
CA SER A 562 -4.16 29.80 -23.70
C SER A 562 -3.79 30.40 -22.33
N LYS A 563 -2.48 30.43 -21.98
CA LYS A 563 -1.90 30.88 -20.70
C LYS A 563 -2.21 29.96 -19.53
N ALA A 564 -2.73 28.77 -19.77
CA ALA A 564 -2.75 27.75 -18.76
C ALA A 564 -1.31 27.30 -18.48
N SER A 565 -0.97 26.98 -17.23
CA SER A 565 0.42 26.79 -16.88
C SER A 565 0.63 25.74 -15.79
N ALA A 566 1.81 25.13 -15.82
CA ALA A 566 2.31 24.26 -14.76
C ALA A 566 3.71 24.70 -14.35
N LYS A 567 4.08 24.40 -13.08
CA LYS A 567 5.37 24.78 -12.52
C LYS A 567 6.16 23.55 -12.08
N SER A 568 7.47 23.57 -12.33
CA SER A 568 8.38 22.52 -11.85
C SER A 568 8.59 22.59 -10.34
N ALA A 569 9.11 21.50 -9.76
CA ALA A 569 9.75 21.54 -8.45
C ALA A 569 10.92 22.55 -8.47
N VAL A 570 11.29 23.04 -7.28
CA VAL A 570 12.42 23.95 -7.11
C VAL A 570 13.70 23.12 -6.91
N VAL A 571 14.76 23.49 -7.66
CA VAL A 571 16.10 22.90 -7.51
C VAL A 571 17.04 23.98 -7.01
N SER A 572 17.69 23.77 -5.84
CA SER A 572 18.69 24.71 -5.32
C SER A 572 20.01 24.57 -6.10
N VAL A 573 20.51 25.70 -6.59
CA VAL A 573 21.76 25.83 -7.32
C VAL A 573 22.74 26.69 -6.51
N PHE A 574 23.97 26.19 -6.34
CA PHE A 574 25.00 26.86 -5.57
C PHE A 574 26.09 27.40 -6.51
N ALA A 575 26.12 28.73 -6.67
CA ALA A 575 27.17 29.40 -7.43
C ALA A 575 28.22 29.94 -6.47
N GLY A 576 29.51 29.58 -6.62
CA GLY A 576 30.61 29.99 -5.78
C GLY A 576 31.11 28.91 -4.81
N ASN A 577 30.40 27.82 -4.71
CA ASN A 577 30.85 26.56 -4.08
C ASN A 577 30.46 25.38 -4.96
N GLU A 578 31.33 24.38 -5.08
CA GLU A 578 31.06 23.18 -5.90
C GLU A 578 31.04 21.94 -4.99
N HIS A 579 30.07 21.07 -5.20
CA HIS A 579 30.07 19.79 -4.50
C HIS A 579 31.38 19.06 -4.62
N PRO A 580 31.97 18.63 -3.51
CA PRO A 580 33.20 17.83 -3.56
C PRO A 580 32.91 16.49 -4.25
N ASN A 581 33.97 15.90 -4.83
CA ASN A 581 33.87 14.58 -5.41
C ASN A 581 34.36 13.54 -4.38
N VAL A 582 33.53 12.51 -4.15
CA VAL A 582 33.86 11.39 -3.25
C VAL A 582 33.76 10.10 -4.05
N VAL A 583 34.84 9.34 -4.11
CA VAL A 583 34.91 8.06 -4.82
C VAL A 583 35.35 6.97 -3.85
N ILE A 584 34.57 5.89 -3.78
CA ILE A 584 34.97 4.65 -3.13
C ILE A 584 35.58 3.76 -4.22
N ASP A 585 36.85 3.44 -4.10
CA ASP A 585 37.56 2.51 -4.98
C ASP A 585 37.73 1.18 -4.25
N LEU A 586 37.26 0.10 -4.86
CA LEU A 586 37.37 -1.27 -4.34
C LEU A 586 38.45 -2.00 -5.13
N ALA A 587 39.47 -2.53 -4.42
CA ALA A 587 40.41 -3.48 -4.99
C ALA A 587 39.73 -4.87 -5.01
N GLY A 588 39.12 -5.25 -6.11
CA GLY A 588 38.48 -6.53 -6.26
C GLY A 588 37.05 -6.42 -6.82
N ASN A 589 36.21 -7.35 -6.47
CA ASN A 589 34.85 -7.45 -7.01
C ASN A 589 33.95 -6.29 -6.53
N LYS A 590 33.25 -5.67 -7.47
CA LYS A 590 32.36 -4.53 -7.22
C LYS A 590 30.86 -4.90 -7.13
N SER A 591 30.54 -6.20 -7.26
CA SER A 591 29.16 -6.71 -7.24
C SER A 591 28.87 -7.57 -6.01
N PHE A 592 29.85 -8.37 -5.58
CA PHE A 592 29.70 -9.34 -4.53
C PHE A 592 30.75 -9.18 -3.42
N TYR A 593 30.35 -9.47 -2.21
CA TYR A 593 31.29 -9.78 -1.15
C TYR A 593 31.33 -11.31 -0.94
N PHE A 594 32.46 -11.79 -0.42
CA PHE A 594 32.64 -13.21 -0.10
C PHE A 594 32.85 -13.36 1.39
N PRO A 595 32.11 -14.24 2.08
CA PRO A 595 32.27 -14.47 3.51
C PRO A 595 33.75 -14.80 3.88
N ASN A 596 34.23 -14.19 4.95
CA ASN A 596 35.61 -14.33 5.46
C ASN A 596 36.74 -13.89 4.51
N LYS A 597 36.42 -13.32 3.35
CA LYS A 597 37.43 -12.67 2.48
C LYS A 597 37.37 -11.15 2.64
N SER A 598 38.54 -10.50 2.70
CA SER A 598 38.57 -9.05 2.85
C SER A 598 38.09 -8.33 1.60
N VAL A 599 37.30 -7.26 1.82
CA VAL A 599 36.96 -6.25 0.84
C VAL A 599 37.90 -5.08 1.10
N ASP A 600 38.88 -4.90 0.24
CA ASP A 600 39.89 -3.83 0.34
C ASP A 600 39.36 -2.57 -0.34
N TYR A 601 39.38 -1.45 0.36
CA TYR A 601 38.77 -0.21 -0.14
C TYR A 601 39.74 0.98 0.03
N LYS A 602 39.55 1.98 -0.83
CA LYS A 602 40.18 3.31 -0.75
C LYS A 602 39.16 4.39 -1.07
N VAL A 603 39.09 5.40 -0.22
CA VAL A 603 38.21 6.56 -0.44
C VAL A 603 39.07 7.73 -0.93
N LEU A 604 38.71 8.24 -2.09
CA LEU A 604 39.35 9.38 -2.72
C LEU A 604 38.39 10.57 -2.65
N VAL A 605 38.86 11.67 -2.08
CA VAL A 605 38.10 12.91 -2.00
C VAL A 605 38.85 14.01 -2.72
N SER A 606 38.15 14.76 -3.55
CA SER A 606 38.70 15.98 -4.16
C SER A 606 37.70 17.12 -4.07
N ASP A 607 38.17 18.29 -3.77
CA ASP A 607 37.42 19.53 -3.65
C ASP A 607 38.12 20.60 -4.48
N LYS A 608 37.41 21.16 -5.46
CA LYS A 608 38.00 22.19 -6.34
C LYS A 608 38.04 23.58 -5.70
N GLY A 609 37.20 23.81 -4.70
CA GLY A 609 37.03 25.10 -4.03
C GLY A 609 37.96 25.28 -2.84
N ALA A 610 38.43 24.15 -2.24
CA ALA A 610 39.24 24.21 -1.03
C ALA A 610 40.17 22.98 -0.88
N LYS A 611 41.17 23.07 -0.02
CA LYS A 611 41.98 21.92 0.38
C LYS A 611 41.10 20.92 1.19
N VAL A 612 41.16 19.66 0.81
CA VAL A 612 40.43 18.59 1.52
C VAL A 612 40.91 18.51 2.96
N ASN A 613 39.93 18.52 3.88
CA ASN A 613 40.17 18.29 5.29
C ASN A 613 39.76 16.87 5.66
N ASN A 614 40.71 16.00 5.93
CA ASN A 614 40.45 14.59 6.22
C ASN A 614 39.57 14.36 7.45
N SER A 615 39.56 15.29 8.42
CA SER A 615 38.67 15.19 9.59
C SER A 615 37.17 15.33 9.27
N ARG A 616 36.86 15.78 8.07
CA ARG A 616 35.49 15.91 7.57
C ARG A 616 35.05 14.77 6.66
N ILE A 617 35.93 13.76 6.49
CA ILE A 617 35.57 12.52 5.79
C ILE A 617 34.97 11.56 6.82
N TYR A 618 33.78 11.07 6.55
CA TYR A 618 33.16 10.05 7.36
C TYR A 618 32.89 8.79 6.52
N ILE A 619 33.46 7.66 6.95
CA ILE A 619 33.35 6.37 6.27
C ILE A 619 32.76 5.37 7.24
N SER A 620 31.75 4.65 6.80
CA SER A 620 31.07 3.61 7.57
C SER A 620 30.77 2.40 6.71
N ASN A 621 30.72 1.25 7.34
CA ASN A 621 30.18 0.04 6.73
C ASN A 621 29.01 -0.49 7.57
N THR A 622 28.06 -1.10 6.89
CA THR A 622 26.96 -1.83 7.50
C THR A 622 26.77 -3.17 6.81
N TYR A 623 26.46 -4.18 7.58
CA TYR A 623 26.09 -5.49 7.09
C TYR A 623 24.64 -5.74 7.51
N THR A 624 23.77 -6.03 6.55
CA THR A 624 22.33 -6.20 6.77
C THR A 624 21.92 -7.57 6.28
N GLU A 625 21.30 -8.38 7.14
CA GLU A 625 20.73 -9.68 6.79
C GLU A 625 19.23 -9.61 6.62
N GLY A 626 18.70 -10.36 5.66
CA GLY A 626 17.30 -10.78 5.60
C GLY A 626 16.28 -9.73 5.21
N THR A 627 16.64 -8.63 4.55
CA THR A 627 15.65 -7.63 4.11
C THR A 627 15.45 -7.63 2.60
N ASP A 628 14.29 -8.10 2.19
CA ASP A 628 13.67 -7.64 0.96
C ASP A 628 13.07 -6.25 1.23
N LEU A 629 13.70 -5.20 0.73
CA LEU A 629 13.20 -3.82 0.81
C LEU A 629 11.84 -3.66 0.09
N ALA A 630 11.48 -4.57 -0.79
CA ALA A 630 10.17 -4.60 -1.43
C ALA A 630 9.09 -5.19 -0.52
N GLY A 631 9.44 -6.12 0.40
CA GLY A 631 8.51 -6.70 1.37
C GLY A 631 8.12 -5.76 2.51
N ALA A 632 8.95 -4.75 2.81
CA ALA A 632 8.69 -3.74 3.84
C ALA A 632 7.54 -2.76 3.48
N GLN A 633 7.06 -2.79 2.24
CA GLN A 633 5.91 -1.98 1.76
C GLN A 633 4.58 -2.74 1.74
N LEU A 634 4.55 -3.99 2.15
CA LEU A 634 3.34 -4.81 2.25
C LEU A 634 2.65 -4.54 3.60
N GLY A 635 1.84 -3.56 3.63
CA GLY A 635 0.93 -2.89 4.58
C GLY A 635 0.55 -3.48 5.94
N HIS A 636 0.86 -4.67 6.37
CA HIS A 636 0.39 -5.23 7.65
C HIS A 636 1.44 -5.66 8.69
N GLN A 637 2.73 -5.59 8.43
CA GLN A 637 3.72 -6.26 9.29
C GLN A 637 4.88 -5.44 9.85
N GLN A 638 4.87 -4.11 9.91
CA GLN A 638 5.92 -3.39 10.65
C GLN A 638 5.38 -2.27 11.51
N ALA A 639 5.26 -2.55 12.82
CA ALA A 639 5.31 -1.55 13.85
C ALA A 639 6.79 -1.12 14.03
N ALA A 640 7.12 0.08 13.55
CA ALA A 640 8.39 0.70 13.85
C ALA A 640 8.41 1.09 15.34
N GLN A 641 9.10 0.32 16.15
CA GLN A 641 9.22 0.50 17.62
C GLN A 641 9.83 1.86 18.05
N THR A 642 10.40 2.63 17.13
CA THR A 642 11.18 3.85 17.47
C THR A 642 10.39 5.15 17.39
N LEU A 643 9.12 5.14 16.99
CA LEU A 643 8.35 6.37 16.71
C LEU A 643 7.27 6.74 17.73
N VAL A 644 6.91 5.84 18.65
CA VAL A 644 5.79 6.09 19.58
C VAL A 644 6.09 7.27 20.50
N GLY A 645 7.26 7.31 21.13
CA GLY A 645 7.67 8.41 22.01
C GLY A 645 7.80 9.73 21.26
N LYS A 646 8.36 9.72 20.04
CA LYS A 646 8.44 10.91 19.18
C LYS A 646 7.05 11.43 18.79
N THR A 647 6.15 10.52 18.44
CA THR A 647 4.77 10.87 18.08
C THR A 647 4.00 11.45 19.28
N LEU A 648 4.15 10.88 20.45
CA LEU A 648 3.57 11.40 21.70
C LEU A 648 4.15 12.78 22.04
N MET A 649 5.45 12.97 21.89
CA MET A 649 6.13 14.25 22.08
C MET A 649 5.61 15.33 21.12
N LEU A 650 5.41 14.99 19.84
CA LEU A 650 4.86 15.92 18.83
C LEU A 650 3.38 16.25 19.07
N LYS A 651 2.63 15.38 19.73
CA LYS A 651 1.23 15.61 20.12
C LYS A 651 1.10 16.47 21.37
N ALA A 652 2.02 16.29 22.29
CA ALA A 652 2.14 17.15 23.45
C ALA A 652 2.79 18.49 23.03
N ASP A 653 2.66 19.49 23.84
CA ASP A 653 3.22 20.83 23.61
C ASP A 653 4.75 20.91 23.81
N CYS A 654 5.41 19.78 24.05
CA CYS A 654 6.86 19.67 24.31
C CYS A 654 7.71 20.37 23.23
N SER A 655 7.31 20.28 21.96
CA SER A 655 8.02 20.88 20.83
C SER A 655 7.97 22.41 20.80
N THR A 656 7.11 23.02 21.62
CA THR A 656 7.04 24.48 21.78
C THR A 656 8.30 25.00 22.50
N CYS A 657 8.74 24.27 23.53
CA CYS A 657 9.88 24.66 24.38
C CYS A 657 11.17 23.90 24.05
N HIS A 658 11.09 22.70 23.51
CA HIS A 658 12.22 21.83 23.22
C HIS A 658 12.37 21.55 21.73
N LYS A 659 13.60 21.48 21.24
CA LYS A 659 13.95 21.00 19.88
C LYS A 659 14.81 19.74 19.97
N GLU A 660 14.85 18.96 18.90
CA GLU A 660 15.58 17.68 18.91
C GLU A 660 17.08 17.86 19.16
N SER A 661 17.72 18.84 18.47
CA SER A 661 19.16 19.07 18.55
C SER A 661 19.55 20.56 18.69
N ALA A 662 18.61 21.45 18.92
CA ALA A 662 18.86 22.88 19.10
C ALA A 662 18.30 23.38 20.44
N VAL A 663 19.00 24.29 21.09
CA VAL A 663 18.48 24.96 22.28
C VAL A 663 17.35 25.90 21.87
N SER A 664 16.26 25.88 22.62
CA SER A 664 15.11 26.77 22.47
C SER A 664 14.80 27.39 23.85
N ILE A 665 13.55 27.46 24.28
CA ILE A 665 13.18 27.86 25.65
C ILE A 665 13.74 26.84 26.64
N GLY A 666 13.62 25.52 26.32
CA GLY A 666 14.19 24.43 27.10
C GLY A 666 15.42 23.82 26.43
N PRO A 667 16.12 22.91 27.11
CA PRO A 667 17.29 22.20 26.58
C PRO A 667 16.89 21.32 25.39
N ALA A 668 17.82 21.12 24.45
CA ALA A 668 17.62 20.18 23.34
C ALA A 668 17.48 18.75 23.87
N PHE A 669 16.64 17.94 23.23
CA PHE A 669 16.39 16.55 23.65
C PHE A 669 17.65 15.68 23.59
N ASP A 670 18.54 15.88 22.58
CA ASP A 670 19.83 15.18 22.49
C ASP A 670 20.77 15.53 23.64
N LYS A 671 20.70 16.76 24.18
CA LYS A 671 21.47 17.19 25.35
C LYS A 671 20.93 16.58 26.63
N ILE A 672 19.60 16.46 26.75
CA ILE A 672 18.97 15.76 27.87
C ILE A 672 19.43 14.30 27.87
N ALA A 673 19.32 13.63 26.74
CA ALA A 673 19.74 12.25 26.58
C ALA A 673 21.25 12.05 26.90
N ALA A 674 22.09 12.95 26.42
CA ALA A 674 23.54 12.90 26.70
C ALA A 674 23.87 13.08 28.18
N LYS A 675 23.15 13.94 28.90
CA LYS A 675 23.34 14.17 30.34
C LYS A 675 23.03 12.93 31.18
N TYR A 676 21.99 12.19 30.82
CA TYR A 676 21.48 11.07 31.60
C TYR A 676 21.84 9.68 31.00
N LYS A 677 22.67 9.60 30.00
CA LYS A 677 22.99 8.36 29.26
C LYS A 677 23.51 7.19 30.10
N SER A 678 24.15 7.48 31.23
CA SER A 678 24.73 6.46 32.11
C SER A 678 23.79 6.05 33.28
N ASP A 679 22.61 6.63 33.34
CA ASP A 679 21.65 6.35 34.40
C ASP A 679 20.57 5.39 33.87
N SER A 680 20.56 4.16 34.38
CA SER A 680 19.58 3.12 33.99
C SER A 680 18.12 3.47 34.37
N LYS A 681 17.90 4.42 35.26
CA LYS A 681 16.59 4.91 35.71
C LYS A 681 16.24 6.28 35.12
N ALA A 682 17.02 6.75 34.15
CA ALA A 682 16.86 8.08 33.55
C ALA A 682 15.45 8.31 32.99
N SER A 683 14.88 7.33 32.33
CA SER A 683 13.52 7.45 31.75
C SER A 683 12.46 7.69 32.81
N ASP A 684 12.49 6.95 33.93
CA ASP A 684 11.55 7.10 35.05
C ASP A 684 11.75 8.45 35.75
N TYR A 685 13.00 8.85 36.01
CA TYR A 685 13.34 10.14 36.58
C TYR A 685 12.83 11.29 35.69
N LEU A 686 13.10 11.27 34.42
CA LEU A 686 12.66 12.29 33.47
C LEU A 686 11.13 12.33 33.34
N ALA A 687 10.48 11.17 33.38
CA ALA A 687 9.01 11.11 33.37
C ALA A 687 8.41 11.82 34.60
N SER A 688 8.96 11.59 35.77
CA SER A 688 8.52 12.29 37.00
C SER A 688 8.71 13.81 36.90
N LYS A 689 9.77 14.28 36.23
CA LYS A 689 10.05 15.70 35.99
C LYS A 689 9.11 16.34 35.00
N VAL A 690 8.70 15.61 33.99
CA VAL A 690 7.68 16.09 33.03
C VAL A 690 6.33 16.22 33.71
N ILE A 691 5.90 15.22 34.48
CA ILE A 691 4.60 15.24 35.15
C ILE A 691 4.55 16.33 36.26
N GLY A 692 5.57 16.38 37.09
CA GLY A 692 5.64 17.29 38.27
C GLY A 692 6.20 18.67 37.96
N GLY A 693 6.72 18.90 36.76
CA GLY A 693 7.49 20.09 36.44
C GLY A 693 8.94 20.03 36.96
N SER A 694 9.80 20.96 36.52
CA SER A 694 11.20 21.00 36.92
C SER A 694 11.78 22.40 36.79
N GLN A 695 12.67 22.76 37.74
CA GLN A 695 13.44 24.01 37.72
C GLN A 695 14.87 23.79 38.22
N GLY A 696 15.79 24.58 37.70
CA GLY A 696 17.16 24.66 38.22
C GLY A 696 18.15 23.65 37.57
N VAL A 697 17.70 22.53 37.06
CA VAL A 697 18.59 21.49 36.49
C VAL A 697 19.21 21.90 35.15
N TRP A 698 18.51 22.74 34.39
CA TRP A 698 18.87 23.23 33.06
C TRP A 698 18.84 24.76 32.91
N GLY A 699 18.89 25.49 34.08
CA GLY A 699 18.82 26.93 34.13
C GLY A 699 17.61 27.41 34.94
N GLU A 700 17.35 28.72 34.92
CA GLU A 700 16.34 29.37 35.75
C GLU A 700 14.92 29.26 35.17
N VAL A 701 14.79 28.96 33.89
CA VAL A 701 13.48 28.83 33.23
C VAL A 701 12.79 27.55 33.70
N PRO A 702 11.63 27.64 34.40
CA PRO A 702 10.94 26.47 34.89
C PRO A 702 10.22 25.73 33.72
N MET A 703 10.31 24.41 33.71
CA MET A 703 9.47 23.56 32.90
C MET A 703 8.12 23.39 33.61
N PRO A 704 6.98 23.76 33.01
CA PRO A 704 5.67 23.59 33.66
C PRO A 704 5.34 22.10 33.84
N ALA A 705 4.50 21.83 34.85
CA ALA A 705 4.01 20.49 35.14
C ALA A 705 2.96 20.06 34.13
N HIS A 706 3.10 18.84 33.58
CA HIS A 706 2.17 18.24 32.62
C HIS A 706 1.29 17.17 33.29
N THR A 707 0.55 17.58 34.34
CA THR A 707 -0.24 16.69 35.22
C THR A 707 -1.38 15.98 34.51
N ALA A 708 -1.82 16.47 33.35
CA ALA A 708 -2.86 15.85 32.53
C ALA A 708 -2.34 14.65 31.68
N MET A 709 -1.03 14.48 31.55
CA MET A 709 -0.45 13.39 30.79
C MET A 709 -0.38 12.10 31.62
N LYS A 710 -0.72 10.97 30.99
CA LYS A 710 -0.58 9.66 31.65
C LYS A 710 0.90 9.31 31.81
N GLU A 711 1.28 8.80 32.96
CA GLU A 711 2.67 8.42 33.27
C GLU A 711 3.29 7.48 32.22
N ALA A 712 2.51 6.49 31.75
CA ALA A 712 2.94 5.56 30.72
C ALA A 712 3.25 6.25 29.38
N GLU A 713 2.53 7.31 29.01
CA GLU A 713 2.78 8.09 27.80
C GLU A 713 4.04 8.95 27.94
N VAL A 714 4.19 9.59 29.11
CA VAL A 714 5.39 10.38 29.39
C VAL A 714 6.63 9.48 29.43
N LYS A 715 6.52 8.28 29.99
CA LYS A 715 7.60 7.29 29.99
C LYS A 715 8.03 6.91 28.57
N LYS A 716 7.10 6.73 27.63
CA LYS A 716 7.43 6.50 26.21
C LYS A 716 8.12 7.68 25.55
N ILE A 717 7.74 8.91 25.89
CA ILE A 717 8.44 10.12 25.43
C ILE A 717 9.87 10.15 25.96
N THR A 718 10.09 9.89 27.25
CA THR A 718 11.41 9.92 27.86
C THR A 718 12.29 8.76 27.39
N GLU A 719 11.74 7.57 27.19
CA GLU A 719 12.42 6.45 26.55
C GLU A 719 12.90 6.84 25.13
N TRP A 720 12.04 7.46 24.31
CA TRP A 720 12.44 7.98 23.01
C TRP A 720 13.53 9.06 23.13
N ILE A 721 13.41 10.02 24.06
CA ILE A 721 14.45 11.02 24.32
C ILE A 721 15.78 10.32 24.61
N MET A 722 15.78 9.29 25.45
CA MET A 722 17.00 8.54 25.78
C MET A 722 17.64 7.86 24.57
N THR A 723 16.86 7.46 23.56
CA THR A 723 17.40 6.95 22.29
C THR A 723 18.19 8.00 21.52
N LEU A 724 17.91 9.28 21.69
CA LEU A 724 18.64 10.37 21.05
C LEU A 724 20.05 10.54 21.65
N GLY A 725 20.24 10.10 22.89
CA GLY A 725 21.55 10.03 23.57
C GLY A 725 22.35 8.81 23.18
N ASN A 726 21.65 7.76 22.82
CA ASN A 726 22.15 6.66 22.01
C ASN A 726 22.00 7.02 20.52
N LYS A 727 22.54 8.14 20.07
CA LYS A 727 23.20 8.12 18.79
C LYS A 727 24.11 6.90 18.92
N GLU A 728 23.83 5.82 18.18
CA GLU A 728 24.76 4.70 18.01
C GLU A 728 26.12 5.29 18.05
N ALA A 729 26.93 4.96 19.06
CA ALA A 729 28.18 5.66 19.39
C ALA A 729 28.82 5.89 18.05
N VAL A 730 28.95 7.16 17.59
CA VAL A 730 29.25 7.50 16.19
C VAL A 730 30.41 6.61 15.87
N LYS A 731 30.15 5.49 15.15
CA LYS A 731 31.16 4.47 14.91
C LYS A 731 32.28 5.27 14.34
N ALA A 732 33.42 5.25 15.01
CA ALA A 732 34.55 6.07 14.61
C ALA A 732 34.74 5.88 13.11
N SER A 733 34.85 6.98 12.36
CA SER A 733 35.00 6.89 10.91
C SER A 733 36.09 5.86 10.61
N LEU A 734 35.78 4.95 9.72
CA LEU A 734 36.79 4.05 9.19
C LEU A 734 37.91 4.90 8.55
N PRO A 735 39.15 4.42 8.48
CA PRO A 735 40.26 5.11 7.78
C PRO A 735 39.93 5.25 6.29
N THR A 736 40.59 6.19 5.62
CA THR A 736 40.37 6.42 4.17
C THR A 736 40.81 5.27 3.27
N SER A 737 41.53 4.30 3.82
CA SER A 737 41.81 3.01 3.17
C SER A 737 41.90 1.92 4.22
N GLY A 738 41.49 0.74 3.87
CA GLY A 738 41.46 -0.38 4.82
C GLY A 738 40.82 -1.65 4.25
N LYS A 739 40.60 -2.59 5.13
CA LYS A 739 39.97 -3.90 4.84
C LYS A 739 38.73 -4.09 5.67
N ILE A 740 37.64 -4.56 5.04
CA ILE A 740 36.42 -4.99 5.70
C ILE A 740 36.34 -6.49 5.54
N ILE A 741 36.21 -7.22 6.64
CA ILE A 741 35.97 -8.67 6.61
C ILE A 741 34.49 -8.87 6.89
N PRO A 742 33.67 -9.27 5.87
CA PRO A 742 32.28 -9.60 6.08
C PRO A 742 32.17 -10.82 6.99
N PRO A 743 31.17 -10.86 7.90
CA PRO A 743 30.97 -12.03 8.75
C PRO A 743 30.65 -13.28 7.92
N ALA A 744 30.97 -14.46 8.46
CA ALA A 744 30.45 -15.69 7.91
C ALA A 744 28.93 -15.63 7.99
N ALA A 745 28.23 -15.83 6.87
CA ALA A 745 26.78 -15.94 6.88
C ALA A 745 26.38 -17.15 7.74
N THR A 746 25.79 -16.90 8.90
CA THR A 746 25.34 -17.95 9.83
C THR A 746 24.10 -18.63 9.32
N ASP A 747 23.36 -17.98 8.43
CA ASP A 747 22.20 -18.49 7.71
C ASP A 747 22.27 -18.11 6.23
N LYS A 748 21.71 -18.94 5.36
CA LYS A 748 21.58 -18.71 3.91
C LYS A 748 20.66 -17.54 3.56
N LYS A 749 20.69 -16.46 4.35
CA LYS A 749 19.82 -15.30 4.17
C LYS A 749 20.46 -14.27 3.25
N LYS A 750 19.62 -13.61 2.47
CA LYS A 750 19.97 -12.44 1.66
C LYS A 750 20.70 -11.44 2.53
N SER A 751 21.87 -11.01 2.12
CA SER A 751 22.63 -10.04 2.89
C SER A 751 23.35 -9.07 1.97
N VAL A 752 23.53 -7.85 2.44
CA VAL A 752 24.19 -6.76 1.71
C VAL A 752 25.23 -6.13 2.61
N LEU A 753 26.44 -6.03 2.11
CA LEU A 753 27.50 -5.21 2.70
C LEU A 753 27.47 -3.83 2.03
N THR A 754 27.13 -2.80 2.79
CA THR A 754 27.12 -1.41 2.35
C THR A 754 28.34 -0.69 2.86
N LEU A 755 29.12 -0.06 1.96
CA LEU A 755 30.18 0.87 2.29
C LEU A 755 29.76 2.26 1.87
N LYS A 756 29.77 3.21 2.81
CA LYS A 756 29.36 4.61 2.62
C LYS A 756 30.50 5.55 2.98
N ALA A 757 30.83 6.47 2.10
CA ALA A 757 31.78 7.54 2.33
C ALA A 757 31.10 8.89 2.11
N THR A 758 31.25 9.80 3.06
CA THR A 758 30.67 11.14 3.03
C THR A 758 31.76 12.16 3.30
N TYR A 759 31.76 13.25 2.55
CA TYR A 759 32.61 14.41 2.81
C TYR A 759 31.78 15.68 2.75
N THR A 760 32.01 16.56 3.73
CA THR A 760 31.40 17.88 3.81
C THR A 760 32.47 18.93 3.72
N ASP A 761 32.43 19.78 2.70
CA ASP A 761 33.41 20.87 2.52
C ASP A 761 33.28 21.94 3.61
N ALA A 762 34.11 22.97 3.54
CA ALA A 762 34.06 24.09 4.48
C ALA A 762 33.04 25.17 4.10
N GLY A 763 32.36 25.02 2.96
CA GLY A 763 31.69 26.11 2.28
C GLY A 763 32.70 27.02 1.57
N GLY A 764 32.19 27.96 0.79
CA GLY A 764 33.03 28.92 0.03
C GLY A 764 32.25 30.17 -0.31
N ALA A 765 32.95 31.31 -0.44
CA ALA A 765 32.33 32.59 -0.83
C ALA A 765 31.08 32.99 0.00
N GLY A 766 31.06 32.68 1.29
CA GLY A 766 29.92 32.93 2.19
C GLY A 766 28.76 31.96 2.05
N LEU A 767 28.92 30.85 1.29
CA LEU A 767 27.94 29.80 1.13
C LEU A 767 28.09 28.71 2.19
N LYS A 768 26.98 28.03 2.52
CA LYS A 768 26.99 26.90 3.42
C LYS A 768 27.83 25.73 2.87
N PRO A 769 28.37 24.88 3.75
CA PRO A 769 29.02 23.65 3.35
C PRO A 769 28.14 22.75 2.50
N LEU A 770 28.73 22.10 1.50
CA LEU A 770 28.08 21.10 0.65
C LEU A 770 28.60 19.71 1.00
N THR A 771 27.70 18.75 0.99
CA THR A 771 27.99 17.35 1.34
C THR A 771 27.84 16.48 0.11
N THR A 772 28.80 15.60 -0.12
CA THR A 772 28.70 14.52 -1.10
C THR A 772 28.86 13.19 -0.41
N THR A 773 28.01 12.26 -0.79
CA THR A 773 28.02 10.88 -0.31
C THR A 773 28.16 9.92 -1.50
N ASN A 774 29.06 8.95 -1.36
CA ASN A 774 29.16 7.81 -2.26
C ASN A 774 28.83 6.54 -1.48
N VAL A 775 28.09 5.61 -2.11
CA VAL A 775 27.63 4.35 -1.50
C VAL A 775 27.89 3.21 -2.47
N ILE A 776 28.52 2.15 -1.99
CA ILE A 776 28.67 0.89 -2.71
C ILE A 776 27.95 -0.20 -1.91
N ASN A 777 27.13 -0.98 -2.61
CA ASN A 777 26.43 -2.14 -2.07
C ASN A 777 26.97 -3.40 -2.74
N LEU A 778 27.56 -4.29 -1.94
CA LEU A 778 27.99 -5.61 -2.37
C LEU A 778 26.97 -6.65 -1.90
N LYS A 779 26.48 -7.46 -2.81
CA LYS A 779 25.52 -8.53 -2.52
C LYS A 779 26.25 -9.78 -2.01
N SER A 780 25.52 -10.67 -1.35
CA SER A 780 26.00 -12.02 -1.05
C SER A 780 26.42 -12.73 -2.34
N SER A 781 27.46 -13.55 -2.23
CA SER A 781 27.87 -14.46 -3.31
C SER A 781 26.88 -15.61 -3.55
N ILE A 782 25.87 -15.79 -2.72
CA ILE A 782 24.78 -16.76 -2.90
C ILE A 782 23.54 -16.00 -3.38
N ILE A 783 23.02 -16.38 -4.53
CA ILE A 783 21.86 -15.78 -5.18
C ILE A 783 20.76 -16.83 -5.18
N ASP A 784 19.72 -16.62 -4.39
CA ASP A 784 18.57 -17.50 -4.31
C ASP A 784 17.68 -17.38 -5.55
N ALA A 785 16.96 -18.45 -5.90
CA ALA A 785 16.09 -18.49 -7.06
C ALA A 785 15.00 -17.40 -7.04
N ASP A 786 14.52 -16.98 -5.87
CA ASP A 786 13.54 -15.92 -5.69
C ASP A 786 14.10 -14.51 -6.01
N ASP A 787 15.43 -14.32 -5.96
CA ASP A 787 16.11 -13.07 -6.39
C ASP A 787 16.29 -12.94 -7.90
N ILE A 788 16.14 -14.02 -8.63
CA ILE A 788 16.36 -14.06 -10.08
C ILE A 788 15.09 -13.56 -10.77
N LYS A 789 15.15 -12.39 -11.38
CA LYS A 789 14.00 -11.76 -12.06
C LYS A 789 13.92 -12.06 -13.57
N ASP A 790 15.06 -12.30 -14.19
CA ASP A 790 15.18 -12.48 -15.64
C ASP A 790 15.45 -13.94 -15.98
N PHE A 791 14.52 -14.60 -16.60
CA PHE A 791 14.63 -16.00 -17.04
C PHE A 791 13.71 -16.30 -18.23
N GLY A 792 14.05 -17.32 -19.01
CA GLY A 792 13.22 -17.86 -20.08
C GLY A 792 13.32 -19.37 -20.13
N GLY A 793 12.22 -20.07 -20.42
CA GLY A 793 12.18 -21.54 -20.39
C GLY A 793 12.20 -22.15 -18.99
N PHE A 794 11.91 -21.35 -17.98
CA PHE A 794 11.68 -21.74 -16.59
C PHE A 794 10.25 -21.37 -16.17
N GLU A 795 9.75 -22.06 -15.16
CA GLU A 795 8.52 -21.74 -14.44
C GLU A 795 8.87 -21.49 -12.98
N ARG A 796 8.32 -20.40 -12.40
CA ARG A 796 8.49 -20.08 -10.99
C ARG A 796 7.44 -20.82 -10.19
N LYS A 797 7.85 -21.58 -9.17
CA LYS A 797 6.96 -22.34 -8.28
C LYS A 797 7.37 -22.14 -6.84
N ASP A 798 6.39 -22.05 -5.95
CA ASP A 798 6.65 -22.16 -4.52
C ASP A 798 6.80 -23.64 -4.17
N ILE A 799 7.96 -23.99 -3.63
CA ILE A 799 8.30 -25.35 -3.22
C ILE A 799 8.94 -25.28 -1.84
N TYR A 800 8.33 -25.94 -0.86
CA TYR A 800 8.73 -25.94 0.56
C TYR A 800 8.88 -24.53 1.16
N GLY A 801 7.91 -23.64 0.88
CA GLY A 801 7.85 -22.29 1.46
C GLY A 801 8.87 -21.29 0.90
N GLY A 802 9.29 -21.48 -0.36
CA GLY A 802 10.13 -20.51 -1.07
C GLY A 802 10.06 -20.66 -2.57
N GLU A 803 10.10 -19.54 -3.30
CA GLU A 803 10.07 -19.54 -4.76
C GLU A 803 11.29 -20.23 -5.35
N LYS A 804 11.06 -21.17 -6.26
CA LYS A 804 12.08 -21.93 -7.00
C LYS A 804 11.86 -21.80 -8.50
N LEU A 805 12.92 -21.98 -9.26
CA LEU A 805 12.86 -21.99 -10.73
C LEU A 805 12.93 -23.43 -11.24
N VAL A 806 11.83 -23.87 -11.85
CA VAL A 806 11.71 -25.21 -12.46
C VAL A 806 11.99 -25.08 -13.95
N LEU A 807 13.02 -25.77 -14.42
CA LEU A 807 13.35 -25.79 -15.85
C LEU A 807 12.25 -26.49 -16.65
N THR A 808 11.65 -25.82 -17.64
CA THR A 808 10.53 -26.35 -18.43
C THR A 808 10.89 -26.70 -19.87
N LYS A 809 11.96 -26.10 -20.39
CA LYS A 809 12.40 -26.29 -21.80
C LYS A 809 13.91 -26.43 -21.85
N ASP A 810 14.38 -27.23 -22.82
CA ASP A 810 15.78 -27.21 -23.24
C ASP A 810 16.16 -25.82 -23.78
N ASN A 811 17.40 -25.39 -23.58
CA ASN A 811 17.87 -24.04 -23.82
C ASN A 811 17.17 -22.96 -22.92
N GLY A 812 16.52 -23.35 -21.83
CA GLY A 812 16.09 -22.42 -20.80
C GLY A 812 17.27 -21.66 -20.24
N TRP A 813 17.07 -20.37 -19.91
CA TRP A 813 18.13 -19.51 -19.41
C TRP A 813 17.69 -18.69 -18.19
N ILE A 814 18.67 -18.35 -17.38
CA ILE A 814 18.57 -17.44 -16.24
C ILE A 814 19.60 -16.34 -16.45
N ALA A 815 19.26 -15.09 -16.14
CA ALA A 815 20.18 -13.96 -16.23
C ALA A 815 20.37 -13.24 -14.90
N ILE A 816 21.62 -12.93 -14.58
CA ILE A 816 22.03 -12.04 -13.50
C ILE A 816 22.68 -10.81 -14.12
N LYS A 817 22.06 -9.65 -13.92
CA LYS A 817 22.49 -8.39 -14.55
C LYS A 817 23.45 -7.62 -13.67
N ASN A 818 24.29 -6.81 -14.33
CA ASN A 818 25.17 -5.83 -13.69
C ASN A 818 26.19 -6.48 -12.75
N VAL A 819 26.92 -7.47 -13.26
CA VAL A 819 27.93 -8.26 -12.55
C VAL A 819 29.33 -7.84 -12.98
N ASP A 820 30.15 -7.47 -12.01
CA ASP A 820 31.61 -7.37 -12.16
C ASP A 820 32.21 -8.77 -12.04
N LEU A 821 32.91 -9.23 -13.08
CA LEU A 821 33.55 -10.56 -13.13
C LEU A 821 34.97 -10.58 -12.53
N SER A 822 35.49 -9.45 -12.09
CA SER A 822 36.81 -9.37 -11.47
C SER A 822 36.89 -10.29 -10.24
N GLY A 823 37.92 -11.16 -10.21
CA GLY A 823 38.15 -12.07 -9.09
C GLY A 823 37.16 -13.21 -8.92
N ILE A 824 36.30 -13.47 -9.92
CA ILE A 824 35.39 -14.62 -9.96
C ILE A 824 36.11 -15.75 -10.71
N SER A 825 36.17 -16.95 -10.10
CA SER A 825 36.74 -18.16 -10.71
C SER A 825 35.70 -19.05 -11.36
N GLY A 826 34.44 -18.98 -10.91
CA GLY A 826 33.38 -19.84 -11.38
C GLY A 826 32.03 -19.61 -10.74
N PHE A 827 31.07 -20.48 -11.08
CA PHE A 827 29.75 -20.50 -10.52
C PHE A 827 29.34 -21.93 -10.11
N GLY A 828 28.80 -22.06 -8.91
CA GLY A 828 28.18 -23.29 -8.40
C GLY A 828 26.67 -23.19 -8.43
N TYR A 829 25.99 -24.31 -8.35
CA TYR A 829 24.51 -24.39 -8.32
C TYR A 829 24.05 -25.31 -7.22
N SER A 830 22.88 -24.99 -6.67
CA SER A 830 22.11 -25.88 -5.82
C SER A 830 20.77 -26.21 -6.48
N PHE A 831 20.51 -27.50 -6.66
CA PHE A 831 19.23 -28.02 -7.12
C PHE A 831 18.50 -28.67 -5.96
N LEU A 832 17.20 -28.51 -5.88
CA LEU A 832 16.38 -29.06 -4.82
C LEU A 832 16.22 -30.59 -4.95
N ASN A 833 15.90 -31.08 -6.15
CA ASN A 833 15.73 -32.49 -6.46
C ASN A 833 16.31 -32.75 -7.85
N LEU A 834 17.59 -33.07 -7.91
CA LEU A 834 18.20 -33.54 -9.13
C LEU A 834 18.27 -35.06 -9.09
N ASP A 835 17.39 -35.75 -9.81
CA ASP A 835 17.36 -37.19 -9.90
C ASP A 835 18.73 -37.72 -10.37
N PRO A 836 19.18 -38.90 -9.88
CA PRO A 836 20.43 -39.51 -10.30
C PRO A 836 20.59 -39.69 -11.82
N GLY A 837 19.46 -39.85 -12.53
CA GLY A 837 19.43 -39.99 -13.99
C GLY A 837 19.25 -38.67 -14.75
N SER A 838 19.03 -37.57 -14.08
CA SER A 838 18.93 -36.26 -14.71
C SER A 838 20.30 -35.63 -14.87
N ASP A 839 20.67 -35.28 -16.07
CA ASP A 839 21.92 -34.57 -16.39
C ASP A 839 21.70 -33.59 -17.56
N GLY A 840 22.65 -32.69 -17.73
CA GLY A 840 22.66 -31.72 -18.80
C GLY A 840 23.91 -30.85 -18.74
N GLU A 841 24.04 -29.97 -19.67
CA GLU A 841 25.12 -28.99 -19.76
C GLU A 841 24.59 -27.60 -19.45
N ILE A 842 25.35 -26.81 -18.68
CA ILE A 842 25.08 -25.39 -18.47
C ILE A 842 26.21 -24.60 -19.10
N GLU A 843 25.86 -23.70 -20.02
CA GLU A 843 26.77 -22.72 -20.59
C GLU A 843 26.62 -21.38 -19.89
N ILE A 844 27.72 -20.72 -19.59
CA ILE A 844 27.73 -19.33 -19.12
C ILE A 844 28.07 -18.43 -20.28
N ARG A 845 27.18 -17.46 -20.54
CA ARG A 845 27.30 -16.54 -21.67
C ARG A 845 27.19 -15.09 -21.22
N LEU A 846 27.84 -14.17 -21.91
CA LEU A 846 27.87 -12.74 -21.62
C LEU A 846 26.80 -12.00 -22.41
N ASP A 847 26.13 -11.11 -21.70
CA ASP A 847 25.24 -10.04 -22.17
C ASP A 847 24.02 -10.49 -22.96
N ASP A 848 23.99 -11.73 -23.43
CA ASP A 848 22.84 -12.37 -24.12
C ASP A 848 22.90 -13.90 -23.96
N SER A 849 21.73 -14.58 -24.02
CA SER A 849 21.65 -16.05 -23.94
C SER A 849 22.34 -16.76 -25.11
N LYS A 850 22.64 -16.05 -26.21
CA LYS A 850 23.40 -16.46 -27.36
C LYS A 850 24.77 -15.78 -27.45
N GLY A 851 25.13 -14.98 -26.44
CA GLY A 851 26.38 -14.21 -26.36
C GLY A 851 27.61 -15.10 -26.27
N ILE A 852 28.75 -14.46 -26.05
CA ILE A 852 30.06 -15.13 -25.93
C ILE A 852 30.02 -16.11 -24.75
N MET A 853 30.34 -17.38 -25.00
CA MET A 853 30.48 -18.41 -23.98
C MET A 853 31.79 -18.21 -23.21
N ILE A 854 31.71 -18.07 -21.91
CA ILE A 854 32.87 -17.90 -21.01
C ILE A 854 33.13 -19.10 -20.11
N GLY A 855 32.21 -20.05 -20.05
CA GLY A 855 32.37 -21.29 -19.31
C GLY A 855 31.27 -22.30 -19.62
N LYS A 856 31.51 -23.58 -19.32
CA LYS A 856 30.51 -24.63 -19.41
C LYS A 856 30.83 -25.83 -18.52
N SER A 857 29.84 -26.51 -18.02
CA SER A 857 29.96 -27.75 -17.24
C SER A 857 28.65 -28.54 -17.18
N THR A 858 28.65 -29.73 -16.58
CA THR A 858 27.42 -30.46 -16.27
C THR A 858 26.70 -29.92 -15.04
N PHE A 859 25.44 -30.30 -14.86
CA PHE A 859 24.63 -29.90 -13.69
C PHE A 859 25.23 -30.25 -12.31
N ARG A 860 26.18 -31.15 -12.26
CA ARG A 860 26.74 -31.69 -11.01
C ARG A 860 28.08 -31.07 -10.63
N LYS A 861 28.60 -30.17 -11.43
CA LYS A 861 29.93 -29.53 -11.21
C LYS A 861 29.85 -28.02 -11.32
N SER A 862 30.61 -27.34 -10.47
CA SER A 862 30.85 -25.92 -10.67
C SER A 862 31.42 -25.65 -12.05
N ILE A 863 31.06 -24.50 -12.62
CA ILE A 863 31.53 -24.06 -13.93
C ILE A 863 32.70 -23.09 -13.74
N PRO A 864 33.92 -23.50 -14.06
CA PRO A 864 35.02 -22.53 -14.16
C PRO A 864 34.79 -21.60 -15.33
N ILE A 865 35.11 -20.32 -15.17
CA ILE A 865 35.00 -19.33 -16.23
C ILE A 865 36.38 -18.85 -16.67
N ASN A 866 36.51 -18.51 -17.95
CA ASN A 866 37.64 -17.74 -18.43
C ASN A 866 37.53 -16.33 -17.86
N MET A 867 38.47 -15.94 -17.01
CA MET A 867 38.44 -14.67 -16.31
C MET A 867 38.40 -13.51 -17.30
N LEU A 868 37.44 -12.61 -17.11
CA LEU A 868 37.37 -11.30 -17.74
C LEU A 868 37.76 -10.24 -16.71
N SER A 869 38.74 -9.45 -17.03
CA SER A 869 39.19 -8.32 -16.20
C SER A 869 39.20 -7.07 -17.06
N ASP A 870 38.08 -6.78 -17.70
CA ASP A 870 37.94 -5.61 -18.58
C ASP A 870 37.41 -4.38 -17.84
N GLY A 871 37.11 -4.51 -16.55
CA GLY A 871 36.60 -3.44 -15.67
C GLY A 871 35.15 -3.05 -15.94
N LYS A 872 34.43 -3.85 -16.73
CA LYS A 872 33.03 -3.60 -17.09
C LYS A 872 32.08 -4.47 -16.28
N PHE A 873 30.82 -4.04 -16.21
CA PHE A 873 29.73 -4.83 -15.68
C PHE A 873 29.02 -5.54 -16.83
N HIS A 874 28.73 -6.83 -16.66
CA HIS A 874 28.11 -7.68 -17.63
C HIS A 874 26.78 -8.27 -17.14
N SER A 875 25.92 -8.69 -18.06
CA SER A 875 24.81 -9.58 -17.77
C SER A 875 25.27 -11.02 -17.99
N ILE A 876 25.10 -11.88 -16.98
CA ILE A 876 25.55 -13.25 -17.03
C ILE A 876 24.35 -14.15 -17.29
N TYR A 877 24.39 -14.89 -18.40
CA TYR A 877 23.34 -15.83 -18.79
C TYR A 877 23.81 -17.27 -18.53
N PHE A 878 23.03 -18.03 -17.76
CA PHE A 878 23.17 -19.46 -17.55
C PHE A 878 22.19 -20.17 -18.47
N VAL A 879 22.68 -20.85 -19.51
CA VAL A 879 21.86 -21.49 -20.50
C VAL A 879 21.93 -23.01 -20.32
N PHE A 880 20.79 -23.63 -20.06
CA PHE A 880 20.65 -25.04 -19.73
C PHE A 880 20.38 -25.87 -20.99
N LYS A 881 21.31 -26.76 -21.39
CA LYS A 881 21.28 -27.54 -22.63
C LYS A 881 21.32 -29.05 -22.38
N GLU A 882 20.92 -29.78 -23.39
CA GLU A 882 21.00 -31.25 -23.46
C GLU A 882 20.36 -31.94 -22.26
N LEU A 883 19.18 -31.53 -21.92
CA LEU A 883 18.42 -32.05 -20.81
C LEU A 883 18.13 -33.53 -20.95
N LYS A 884 18.86 -34.36 -20.22
CA LYS A 884 18.57 -35.77 -20.07
C LYS A 884 17.75 -35.91 -18.77
N THR A 885 16.49 -36.26 -18.86
CA THR A 885 15.64 -36.56 -17.73
C THR A 885 15.36 -38.03 -17.69
N GLY A 886 15.75 -38.69 -16.62
CA GLY A 886 15.47 -40.13 -16.40
C GLY A 886 13.97 -40.40 -16.27
N ASP A 887 13.22 -39.49 -15.66
CA ASP A 887 11.76 -39.48 -15.64
C ASP A 887 11.26 -38.10 -16.08
N LYS A 888 10.33 -38.05 -17.03
CA LYS A 888 9.76 -36.79 -17.58
C LYS A 888 9.03 -35.94 -16.51
N LYS A 889 8.77 -36.52 -15.33
CA LYS A 889 8.11 -35.81 -14.20
C LYS A 889 9.07 -35.01 -13.32
N ASN A 890 10.37 -35.31 -13.30
CA ASN A 890 11.33 -34.69 -12.41
C ASN A 890 12.31 -33.80 -13.16
N ARG A 891 11.93 -32.54 -13.34
CA ARG A 891 12.78 -31.54 -13.97
C ARG A 891 13.71 -30.87 -12.95
N PRO A 892 14.92 -30.41 -13.33
CA PRO A 892 15.80 -29.69 -12.42
C PRO A 892 15.13 -28.48 -11.82
N ILE A 893 15.20 -28.38 -10.47
CA ILE A 893 14.65 -27.25 -9.71
C ILE A 893 15.82 -26.51 -9.11
N ILE A 894 16.04 -25.27 -9.57
CA ILE A 894 17.14 -24.43 -9.08
C ILE A 894 16.71 -23.78 -7.77
N GLN A 895 17.54 -23.99 -6.75
CA GLN A 895 17.43 -23.37 -5.45
C GLN A 895 18.28 -22.10 -5.35
N SER A 896 19.54 -22.16 -5.76
CA SER A 896 20.45 -21.02 -5.73
C SER A 896 21.61 -21.17 -6.73
N ILE A 897 22.24 -20.03 -7.03
CA ILE A 897 23.51 -19.93 -7.75
C ILE A 897 24.55 -19.35 -6.78
N THR A 898 25.73 -19.95 -6.72
CA THR A 898 26.83 -19.45 -5.90
C THR A 898 27.93 -18.91 -6.78
N VAL A 899 28.35 -17.67 -6.51
CA VAL A 899 29.49 -17.03 -7.17
C VAL A 899 30.77 -17.45 -6.43
N GLU A 900 31.69 -18.09 -7.14
CA GLU A 900 32.92 -18.62 -6.56
C GLU A 900 34.08 -17.62 -6.74
N PRO A 901 34.74 -17.18 -5.66
CA PRO A 901 35.89 -16.30 -5.76
C PRO A 901 37.14 -17.07 -6.15
N LYS A 902 38.10 -16.36 -6.74
CA LYS A 902 39.46 -16.86 -7.02
C LYS A 902 40.18 -17.19 -5.74
#